data_dfe1f464551996a70d99a42d8da2c497
#
_entry.id   dfe1f464551996a70d99a42d8da2c497
#
_cell.length_a   1.000
_cell.length_b   1.000
_cell.length_c   1.000
_cell.angle_alpha   90.00
_cell.angle_beta   90.00
_cell.angle_gamma   90.00
#
_symmetry.space_group_name_H-M   'P 1'
#
loop_
_entity.id
_entity.type
_entity.pdbx_description
1 polymer ?
#
loop_
_entity_poly.entity_id
_entity_poly.type
_entity_poly.pdbx_seq_one_letter_code
_entity_poly.pdbx_strand_id
1 'polypeptide(L)'
;MNCKRLTGMLLMLCAMAQGFGQNQKDWAQLQRYAQQNEEVKQLPQDQRRVVFLGNSITDNWARMRPEFFKKNGYVGRGISGQTSYQFVVRFRPDVIELKPQLVVINTATNDIAENTGSYNEDRTFANIETMVDLARAHKIKVILTSILPAAKFGWRPSITDAAPKIAKLNARIRDYAAKKNIPFVDYYSKLVKGEDKALNPAYSNDGVHPTEAGYAVMEPMIKAAIDKALGLDIQDLHQKSFAEAIAAPADKTTVSTDRLKVSRRPEAESRLFTADIIEKKIQEVQQLLKDAPYLAWMFGNCFPNTLDTTVHYSVTDDGDDDTFVYTGDIHAMWLRDSGAQVWPYVQFAKKDEKIRKMVRGTILRQLKCIVLDPYANAFNMGPTGSAWASDYTEMKPFLHERKYEIDSLCYPIRLAYQYWLITGDDSIFKTALWQNAVKAILTTFRDQQRKDSKGNYYFLRVTDRQYDTMSNGGYGSPSKPCGLIASAFRPSDDATVLLYLVPSNFFAVTSLRKAADILTKVNKDTKLAGECKALADEVETALRQYAIYDHPKYGKIYAFEVDGFGNHLLMDDANVPSLLAMAYLGDVDINDPIYQNTRRFVWSEDNPYFFRGKAGEGIGGPHIGYDMVWPMSIMMRAFTSTDDKEILKCIQMLVDTDAGTGFMHESFNKDDASKYTRPWFAWQNTLFGELILKLIDDGKLDILKRVQKN
;
A
#
# COMPACT_ATOMS: atom_id res chain seq x y z
N MET A 1 2.25 18.14 87.38
CA MET A 1 3.50 18.07 86.57
C MET A 1 3.17 18.33 85.12
N ASN A 2 3.48 19.42 84.75
CA ASN A 2 3.58 20.25 83.51
C ASN A 2 3.22 19.66 82.17
N CYS A 3 2.03 20.01 81.73
CA CYS A 3 1.52 19.87 80.37
C CYS A 3 2.33 20.67 79.33
N LYS A 4 3.11 21.66 79.74
CA LYS A 4 3.97 22.52 78.90
C LYS A 4 5.24 21.84 78.33
N ARG A 5 5.71 20.74 78.93
CA ARG A 5 6.86 19.98 78.42
C ARG A 5 6.53 18.95 77.35
N LEU A 6 5.28 18.46 77.33
CA LEU A 6 4.84 17.55 76.28
C LEU A 6 4.55 18.24 74.94
N THR A 7 4.05 19.49 75.01
CA THR A 7 3.77 20.28 73.78
C THR A 7 5.05 20.76 73.09
N GLY A 8 6.13 21.05 73.86
CA GLY A 8 7.42 21.41 73.28
C GLY A 8 8.14 20.27 72.62
N MET A 9 7.99 19.06 73.14
CA MET A 9 8.58 17.83 72.55
C MET A 9 7.84 17.33 71.29
N LEU A 10 6.51 17.52 71.23
CA LEU A 10 5.72 17.24 70.02
C LEU A 10 5.97 18.24 68.92
N LEU A 11 6.17 19.52 69.24
CA LEU A 11 6.51 20.55 68.24
C LEU A 11 7.95 20.39 67.72
N MET A 12 8.91 19.89 68.53
CA MET A 12 10.25 19.57 68.07
C MET A 12 10.29 18.30 67.21
N LEU A 13 9.45 17.31 67.50
CA LEU A 13 9.27 16.11 66.64
C LEU A 13 8.57 16.43 65.30
N CYS A 14 7.60 17.33 65.28
CA CYS A 14 6.98 17.86 64.06
C CYS A 14 7.94 18.74 63.24
N ALA A 15 8.82 19.53 63.88
CA ALA A 15 9.81 20.34 63.21
C ALA A 15 10.97 19.49 62.65
N MET A 16 11.32 18.37 63.29
CA MET A 16 12.26 17.38 62.72
C MET A 16 11.66 16.55 61.63
N ALA A 17 10.35 16.30 61.60
CA ALA A 17 9.66 15.59 60.49
C ALA A 17 9.48 16.48 59.26
N GLN A 18 9.55 17.81 59.39
CA GLN A 18 9.52 18.71 58.21
C GLN A 18 10.92 19.03 57.66
N GLY A 19 11.99 18.56 58.32
CA GLY A 19 13.38 18.77 57.87
C GLY A 19 13.97 17.63 57.02
N PHE A 20 13.23 16.55 56.78
CA PHE A 20 13.62 15.45 55.88
C PHE A 20 12.77 15.43 54.61
N GLY A 21 12.33 16.56 54.10
CA GLY A 21 12.06 16.75 52.70
C GLY A 21 13.45 16.78 52.00
N GLN A 22 13.98 15.61 51.68
CA GLN A 22 15.09 15.50 50.75
C GLN A 22 14.67 16.24 49.48
N ASN A 23 15.42 17.32 49.16
CA ASN A 23 15.57 17.81 47.80
C ASN A 23 16.12 16.59 46.99
N GLN A 24 15.24 15.67 46.57
CA GLN A 24 15.59 14.66 45.57
C GLN A 24 15.96 15.46 44.33
N LYS A 25 17.26 15.68 44.13
CA LYS A 25 17.76 16.19 42.87
C LYS A 25 17.15 15.31 41.80
N ASP A 26 16.47 15.91 40.80
CA ASP A 26 15.96 15.24 39.62
C ASP A 26 17.13 14.58 38.87
N TRP A 27 17.55 13.40 39.39
CA TRP A 27 18.77 12.69 38.94
C TRP A 27 18.66 12.27 37.47
N ALA A 28 17.45 11.89 37.02
CA ALA A 28 17.22 11.51 35.63
C ALA A 28 16.82 12.71 34.76
N GLN A 29 16.75 13.93 35.31
CA GLN A 29 16.36 15.16 34.62
C GLN A 29 14.99 15.02 33.92
N LEU A 30 13.99 14.47 34.60
CA LEU A 30 12.63 14.27 34.08
C LEU A 30 11.95 15.59 33.70
N GLN A 31 12.34 16.71 34.34
CA GLN A 31 11.83 18.04 34.02
C GLN A 31 12.42 18.61 32.72
N ARG A 32 13.52 18.05 32.20
CA ARG A 32 14.25 18.59 31.05
C ARG A 32 13.38 18.75 29.80
N TYR A 33 12.50 17.79 29.56
CA TYR A 33 11.60 17.77 28.41
C TYR A 33 10.12 17.83 28.77
N ALA A 34 9.75 18.02 30.05
CA ALA A 34 8.37 17.94 30.51
C ALA A 34 7.41 18.84 29.70
N GLN A 35 7.72 20.13 29.56
CA GLN A 35 6.92 21.05 28.77
C GLN A 35 6.90 20.67 27.28
N GLN A 36 8.05 20.39 26.70
CA GLN A 36 8.15 20.03 25.29
C GLN A 36 7.43 18.70 24.99
N ASN A 37 7.39 17.77 25.95
CA ASN A 37 6.63 16.54 25.81
C ASN A 37 5.12 16.80 25.70
N GLU A 38 4.58 17.74 26.46
CA GLU A 38 3.17 18.14 26.31
C GLU A 38 2.89 18.78 24.94
N GLU A 39 3.79 19.60 24.44
CA GLU A 39 3.69 20.17 23.08
C GLU A 39 3.74 19.07 22.00
N VAL A 40 4.69 18.13 22.11
CA VAL A 40 4.85 17.03 21.16
C VAL A 40 3.64 16.08 21.16
N LYS A 41 2.98 15.86 22.31
CA LYS A 41 1.77 15.04 22.40
C LYS A 41 0.61 15.59 21.55
N GLN A 42 0.59 16.91 21.30
CA GLN A 42 -0.42 17.57 20.48
C GLN A 42 -0.12 17.50 18.96
N LEU A 43 1.11 17.16 18.58
CA LEU A 43 1.47 17.07 17.16
C LEU A 43 0.80 15.86 16.50
N PRO A 44 0.49 15.95 15.20
CA PRO A 44 0.11 14.79 14.39
C PRO A 44 1.16 13.67 14.45
N GLN A 45 0.73 12.43 14.23
CA GLN A 45 1.60 11.26 14.36
C GLN A 45 2.82 11.31 13.42
N ASP A 46 2.66 11.87 12.24
CA ASP A 46 3.73 12.03 11.25
C ASP A 46 4.80 13.05 11.66
N GLN A 47 4.48 14.00 12.55
CA GLN A 47 5.42 14.98 13.11
C GLN A 47 6.10 14.52 14.40
N ARG A 48 5.71 13.38 14.98
CA ARG A 48 6.31 12.72 16.16
C ARG A 48 6.53 11.23 15.94
N ARG A 49 6.82 10.88 14.70
CA ARG A 49 6.92 9.50 14.20
C ARG A 49 8.02 8.70 14.89
N VAL A 50 9.17 9.30 15.12
CA VAL A 50 10.35 8.66 15.68
C VAL A 50 10.93 9.46 16.81
N VAL A 51 11.21 8.81 17.93
CA VAL A 51 11.96 9.40 19.04
C VAL A 51 13.42 8.93 18.99
N PHE A 52 14.36 9.86 19.04
CA PHE A 52 15.79 9.59 19.23
C PHE A 52 16.14 9.74 20.70
N LEU A 53 16.26 8.63 21.39
CA LEU A 53 16.67 8.59 22.79
C LEU A 53 18.19 8.49 22.88
N GLY A 54 18.83 9.40 23.61
CA GLY A 54 20.28 9.39 23.70
C GLY A 54 20.87 10.36 24.72
N ASN A 55 22.18 10.48 24.65
CA ASN A 55 23.02 11.37 25.48
C ASN A 55 23.40 12.68 24.75
N SER A 56 24.59 13.24 25.01
CA SER A 56 25.09 14.43 24.34
C SER A 56 25.19 14.30 22.82
N ILE A 57 25.45 13.12 22.29
CA ILE A 57 25.51 12.89 20.86
C ILE A 57 24.12 13.18 20.22
N THR A 58 23.05 12.68 20.82
CA THR A 58 21.69 12.95 20.35
C THR A 58 21.23 14.38 20.65
N ASP A 59 21.59 14.94 21.80
CA ASP A 59 21.29 16.34 22.19
C ASP A 59 21.91 17.34 21.20
N ASN A 60 23.21 17.16 20.91
CA ASN A 60 23.94 17.99 19.94
C ASN A 60 23.38 17.81 18.52
N TRP A 61 23.05 16.60 18.12
CA TRP A 61 22.48 16.34 16.80
C TRP A 61 21.18 17.11 16.57
N ALA A 62 20.22 16.99 17.49
CA ALA A 62 18.95 17.70 17.39
C ALA A 62 19.13 19.23 17.37
N ARG A 63 20.13 19.76 18.09
CA ARG A 63 20.44 21.17 18.15
C ARG A 63 21.20 21.70 16.93
N MET A 64 22.17 20.94 16.40
CA MET A 64 23.00 21.33 15.26
C MET A 64 22.33 21.10 13.93
N ARG A 65 21.43 20.11 13.84
CA ARG A 65 20.74 19.68 12.62
C ARG A 65 19.22 19.66 12.78
N PRO A 66 18.58 20.76 13.25
CA PRO A 66 17.15 20.78 13.58
C PRO A 66 16.26 20.46 12.37
N GLU A 67 16.67 20.85 11.15
CA GLU A 67 15.92 20.59 9.93
C GLU A 67 15.85 19.09 9.60
N PHE A 68 16.91 18.32 9.92
CA PHE A 68 16.86 16.87 9.75
C PHE A 68 15.77 16.24 10.62
N PHE A 69 15.62 16.69 11.86
CA PHE A 69 14.57 16.19 12.75
C PHE A 69 13.17 16.63 12.30
N LYS A 70 12.99 17.94 12.07
CA LYS A 70 11.70 18.52 11.69
C LYS A 70 11.14 17.95 10.38
N LYS A 71 11.97 17.93 9.32
CA LYS A 71 11.58 17.46 8.00
C LYS A 71 11.12 15.99 7.98
N ASN A 72 11.67 15.17 8.87
CA ASN A 72 11.39 13.73 8.91
C ASN A 72 10.39 13.33 10.00
N GLY A 73 9.85 14.27 10.79
CA GLY A 73 8.96 13.97 11.90
C GLY A 73 9.66 13.26 13.05
N TYR A 74 10.92 13.63 13.32
CA TYR A 74 11.74 13.05 14.38
C TYR A 74 11.78 13.97 15.61
N VAL A 75 11.82 13.35 16.78
CA VAL A 75 11.85 14.04 18.07
C VAL A 75 13.13 13.69 18.80
N GLY A 76 14.02 14.67 19.01
CA GLY A 76 15.24 14.48 19.78
C GLY A 76 14.97 14.47 21.29
N ARG A 77 15.44 13.43 21.97
CA ARG A 77 15.36 13.27 23.43
C ARG A 77 16.75 12.88 23.96
N GLY A 78 17.76 13.67 23.56
CA GLY A 78 19.11 13.58 24.07
C GLY A 78 19.31 14.42 25.33
N ILE A 79 20.03 13.91 26.33
CA ILE A 79 20.45 14.66 27.51
C ILE A 79 21.94 14.43 27.76
N SER A 80 22.70 15.49 27.65
CA SER A 80 24.18 15.45 27.80
C SER A 80 24.60 14.85 29.13
N GLY A 81 25.61 13.98 29.12
CA GLY A 81 26.20 13.35 30.30
C GLY A 81 25.43 12.12 30.86
N GLN A 82 24.23 11.85 30.39
CA GLN A 82 23.40 10.74 30.88
C GLN A 82 23.91 9.37 30.45
N THR A 83 23.68 8.40 31.35
CA THR A 83 23.97 6.99 31.19
C THR A 83 22.69 6.18 30.91
N SER A 84 22.84 4.91 30.54
CA SER A 84 21.72 4.00 30.28
C SER A 84 20.76 3.85 31.48
N TYR A 85 21.23 3.98 32.70
CA TYR A 85 20.42 3.95 33.93
C TYR A 85 19.38 5.07 33.95
N GLN A 86 19.77 6.30 33.58
CA GLN A 86 18.90 7.46 33.53
C GLN A 86 17.92 7.34 32.34
N PHE A 87 18.31 6.72 31.25
CA PHE A 87 17.45 6.47 30.10
C PHE A 87 16.27 5.54 30.48
N VAL A 88 16.51 4.48 31.24
CA VAL A 88 15.45 3.57 31.71
C VAL A 88 14.42 4.35 32.54
N VAL A 89 14.88 5.25 33.44
CA VAL A 89 13.97 6.04 34.29
C VAL A 89 13.10 6.99 33.49
N ARG A 90 13.68 7.69 32.48
CA ARG A 90 12.92 8.65 31.65
C ARG A 90 12.28 8.06 30.40
N PHE A 91 12.40 6.73 30.19
CA PHE A 91 11.86 6.08 29.01
C PHE A 91 10.36 6.26 28.85
N ARG A 92 9.61 6.24 29.96
CA ARG A 92 8.17 6.45 29.93
C ARG A 92 7.78 7.86 29.47
N PRO A 93 8.18 8.96 30.11
CA PRO A 93 7.76 10.30 29.71
C PRO A 93 8.33 10.73 28.35
N ASP A 94 9.57 10.33 28.03
CA ASP A 94 10.29 10.82 26.85
C ASP A 94 10.10 9.95 25.61
N VAL A 95 9.55 8.73 25.74
CA VAL A 95 9.30 7.81 24.63
C VAL A 95 7.87 7.31 24.64
N ILE A 96 7.47 6.54 25.66
CA ILE A 96 6.18 5.82 25.65
C ILE A 96 4.99 6.78 25.56
N GLU A 97 4.99 7.84 26.36
CA GLU A 97 3.87 8.81 26.41
C GLU A 97 3.78 9.68 25.15
N LEU A 98 4.85 9.80 24.39
CA LEU A 98 4.86 10.48 23.10
C LEU A 98 4.26 9.61 21.98
N LYS A 99 4.03 8.32 22.24
CA LYS A 99 3.43 7.35 21.32
C LYS A 99 4.06 7.37 19.91
N PRO A 100 5.41 7.31 19.77
CA PRO A 100 6.04 7.23 18.46
C PRO A 100 5.77 5.87 17.80
N GLN A 101 5.98 5.78 16.50
CA GLN A 101 5.98 4.49 15.79
C GLN A 101 7.28 3.72 16.03
N LEU A 102 8.40 4.45 16.28
CA LEU A 102 9.72 3.88 16.44
C LEU A 102 10.57 4.70 17.41
N VAL A 103 11.45 4.02 18.14
CA VAL A 103 12.51 4.66 18.94
C VAL A 103 13.90 4.23 18.45
N VAL A 104 14.78 5.20 18.24
CA VAL A 104 16.23 5.00 18.02
C VAL A 104 16.93 5.14 19.36
N ILE A 105 17.69 4.13 19.78
CA ILE A 105 18.42 4.13 21.05
C ILE A 105 19.91 4.20 20.76
N ASN A 106 20.53 5.35 21.15
CA ASN A 106 21.97 5.55 21.13
C ASN A 106 22.46 5.79 22.55
N THR A 107 23.18 4.85 23.13
CA THR A 107 23.53 4.86 24.57
C THR A 107 24.96 4.35 24.83
N ALA A 108 25.31 4.24 26.12
CA ALA A 108 26.47 3.60 26.70
C ALA A 108 27.81 4.36 26.63
N THR A 109 27.97 5.43 25.86
CA THR A 109 29.21 6.23 25.87
C THR A 109 29.55 6.71 27.27
N ASN A 110 28.58 7.26 27.99
CA ASN A 110 28.76 7.80 29.34
C ASN A 110 28.78 6.73 30.44
N ASP A 111 28.23 5.52 30.15
CA ASP A 111 28.40 4.35 31.03
C ASP A 111 29.87 3.94 31.04
N ILE A 112 30.49 3.81 29.87
CA ILE A 112 31.90 3.46 29.71
C ILE A 112 32.81 4.58 30.29
N ALA A 113 32.37 5.84 30.18
CA ALA A 113 33.04 6.97 30.80
C ALA A 113 32.81 7.08 32.32
N GLU A 114 32.06 6.18 32.93
CA GLU A 114 31.79 6.09 34.36
C GLU A 114 31.15 7.35 34.97
N ASN A 115 30.23 8.01 34.22
CA ASN A 115 29.61 9.28 34.65
C ASN A 115 28.70 9.12 35.88
N THR A 116 28.13 7.97 36.12
CA THR A 116 27.23 7.72 37.26
C THR A 116 27.69 6.57 38.17
N GLY A 117 28.94 6.12 38.00
CA GLY A 117 29.53 5.02 38.76
C GLY A 117 30.40 4.12 37.90
N SER A 118 31.09 3.17 38.49
CA SER A 118 31.99 2.25 37.77
C SER A 118 31.26 1.49 36.67
N TYR A 119 31.90 1.39 35.50
CA TYR A 119 31.34 0.69 34.36
C TYR A 119 31.11 -0.81 34.67
N ASN A 120 29.91 -1.25 34.39
CA ASN A 120 29.55 -2.66 34.44
C ASN A 120 28.80 -3.04 33.14
N GLU A 121 29.47 -3.80 32.29
CA GLU A 121 28.95 -4.18 30.96
C GLU A 121 27.59 -4.89 31.03
N ASP A 122 27.43 -5.87 31.96
CA ASP A 122 26.20 -6.64 32.06
C ASP A 122 25.00 -5.76 32.48
N ARG A 123 25.21 -4.85 33.41
CA ARG A 123 24.15 -3.92 33.82
C ARG A 123 23.81 -2.90 32.72
N THR A 124 24.82 -2.34 32.05
CA THR A 124 24.62 -1.45 30.92
C THR A 124 23.85 -2.14 29.81
N PHE A 125 24.20 -3.39 29.52
CA PHE A 125 23.50 -4.19 28.53
C PHE A 125 22.07 -4.53 28.97
N ALA A 126 21.84 -4.91 30.23
CA ALA A 126 20.49 -5.17 30.78
C ALA A 126 19.59 -3.92 30.71
N ASN A 127 20.14 -2.72 30.87
CA ASN A 127 19.38 -1.48 30.67
C ASN A 127 18.94 -1.32 29.19
N ILE A 128 19.78 -1.72 28.22
CA ILE A 128 19.41 -1.74 26.79
C ILE A 128 18.28 -2.74 26.55
N GLU A 129 18.39 -3.96 27.08
CA GLU A 129 17.34 -4.98 27.00
C GLU A 129 16.01 -4.47 27.60
N THR A 130 16.07 -3.83 28.78
CA THR A 130 14.90 -3.25 29.46
C THR A 130 14.21 -2.20 28.56
N MET A 131 14.97 -1.30 27.93
CA MET A 131 14.39 -0.30 27.04
C MET A 131 13.75 -0.93 25.79
N VAL A 132 14.35 -1.97 25.25
CA VAL A 132 13.78 -2.74 24.14
C VAL A 132 12.48 -3.43 24.56
N ASP A 133 12.44 -4.06 25.72
CA ASP A 133 11.25 -4.75 26.23
C ASP A 133 10.11 -3.76 26.52
N LEU A 134 10.43 -2.60 27.11
CA LEU A 134 9.46 -1.52 27.33
C LEU A 134 8.88 -0.98 26.01
N ALA A 135 9.72 -0.74 24.99
CA ALA A 135 9.26 -0.30 23.68
C ALA A 135 8.30 -1.32 23.05
N ARG A 136 8.70 -2.60 23.04
CA ARG A 136 7.89 -3.69 22.47
C ARG A 136 6.58 -3.90 23.21
N ALA A 137 6.56 -3.84 24.54
CA ALA A 137 5.35 -3.92 25.34
C ALA A 137 4.33 -2.81 24.97
N HIS A 138 4.81 -1.67 24.48
CA HIS A 138 3.99 -0.55 24.01
C HIS A 138 3.85 -0.48 22.50
N LYS A 139 4.20 -1.57 21.76
CA LYS A 139 4.12 -1.67 20.29
C LYS A 139 4.94 -0.61 19.55
N ILE A 140 6.02 -0.11 20.16
CA ILE A 140 6.97 0.83 19.57
C ILE A 140 8.11 0.01 18.94
N LYS A 141 8.36 0.20 17.64
CA LYS A 141 9.51 -0.43 16.95
C LYS A 141 10.82 0.14 17.50
N VAL A 142 11.89 -0.63 17.42
CA VAL A 142 13.20 -0.26 17.96
C VAL A 142 14.26 -0.35 16.88
N ILE A 143 15.15 0.66 16.83
CA ILE A 143 16.45 0.58 16.16
C ILE A 143 17.52 0.76 17.24
N LEU A 144 18.48 -0.16 17.27
CA LEU A 144 19.69 -0.02 18.08
C LEU A 144 20.82 0.51 17.21
N THR A 145 21.66 1.36 17.79
CA THR A 145 22.84 1.88 17.08
C THR A 145 24.12 1.46 17.78
N SER A 146 25.23 1.44 17.03
CA SER A 146 26.54 1.30 17.66
C SER A 146 26.85 2.52 18.51
N ILE A 147 27.60 2.30 19.60
CA ILE A 147 28.33 3.33 20.33
C ILE A 147 29.40 3.89 19.39
N LEU A 148 29.54 5.20 19.34
CA LEU A 148 30.55 5.86 18.50
C LEU A 148 31.98 5.56 18.96
N PRO A 149 32.97 5.60 18.05
CA PRO A 149 34.36 5.40 18.43
C PRO A 149 34.81 6.46 19.43
N ALA A 150 35.62 6.08 20.41
CA ALA A 150 36.37 6.99 21.28
C ALA A 150 37.58 6.27 21.83
N ALA A 151 38.77 6.85 21.64
CA ALA A 151 39.99 6.32 22.23
C ALA A 151 40.12 6.70 23.72
N LYS A 152 39.61 7.88 24.08
CA LYS A 152 39.66 8.44 25.44
C LYS A 152 38.50 9.41 25.66
N PHE A 153 38.20 9.73 26.90
CA PHE A 153 37.25 10.76 27.30
C PHE A 153 38.00 11.95 27.96
N GLY A 154 37.94 13.15 27.37
CA GLY A 154 38.65 14.31 27.87
C GLY A 154 38.26 14.70 29.30
N TRP A 155 37.02 14.42 29.71
CA TRP A 155 36.52 14.68 31.08
C TRP A 155 36.76 13.51 32.07
N ARG A 156 37.31 12.36 31.59
CA ARG A 156 37.63 11.17 32.39
C ARG A 156 38.97 10.56 31.95
N PRO A 157 40.10 11.26 32.19
CA PRO A 157 41.42 10.80 31.75
C PRO A 157 41.85 9.46 32.37
N SER A 158 41.23 9.07 33.48
CA SER A 158 41.50 7.80 34.16
C SER A 158 41.00 6.57 33.38
N ILE A 159 40.07 6.76 32.43
CA ILE A 159 39.59 5.69 31.56
C ILE A 159 40.52 5.58 30.36
N THR A 160 41.42 4.61 30.39
CA THR A 160 42.43 4.38 29.34
C THR A 160 42.08 3.24 28.38
N ASP A 161 41.01 2.52 28.65
CA ASP A 161 40.54 1.34 27.91
C ASP A 161 39.14 1.54 27.25
N ALA A 162 38.82 2.78 26.85
CA ALA A 162 37.55 3.12 26.24
C ALA A 162 37.29 2.33 24.94
N ALA A 163 38.25 2.32 24.02
CA ALA A 163 38.10 1.71 22.70
C ALA A 163 37.80 0.19 22.77
N PRO A 164 38.51 -0.66 23.51
CA PRO A 164 38.17 -2.08 23.64
C PRO A 164 36.83 -2.32 24.33
N LYS A 165 36.44 -1.52 25.33
CA LYS A 165 35.11 -1.62 25.96
C LYS A 165 33.99 -1.30 24.96
N ILE A 166 34.16 -0.24 24.15
CA ILE A 166 33.23 0.15 23.09
C ILE A 166 33.10 -0.99 22.06
N ALA A 167 34.22 -1.54 21.58
CA ALA A 167 34.20 -2.61 20.59
C ALA A 167 33.49 -3.87 21.10
N LYS A 168 33.75 -4.25 22.35
CA LYS A 168 33.13 -5.42 22.99
C LYS A 168 31.62 -5.24 23.17
N LEU A 169 31.17 -4.10 23.68
CA LEU A 169 29.75 -3.83 23.88
C LEU A 169 29.02 -3.67 22.53
N ASN A 170 29.63 -3.06 21.51
CA ASN A 170 29.06 -3.00 20.16
C ASN A 170 28.84 -4.37 19.55
N ALA A 171 29.80 -5.31 19.71
CA ALA A 171 29.59 -6.69 19.25
C ALA A 171 28.38 -7.34 19.94
N ARG A 172 28.28 -7.19 21.27
CA ARG A 172 27.16 -7.73 22.06
C ARG A 172 25.80 -7.12 21.65
N ILE A 173 25.72 -5.81 21.42
CA ILE A 173 24.51 -5.12 20.96
C ILE A 173 24.11 -5.62 19.57
N ARG A 174 25.07 -5.79 18.65
CA ARG A 174 24.84 -6.30 17.30
C ARG A 174 24.28 -7.73 17.32
N ASP A 175 24.90 -8.61 18.11
CA ASP A 175 24.46 -10.01 18.22
C ASP A 175 23.06 -10.11 18.84
N TYR A 176 22.77 -9.29 19.86
CA TYR A 176 21.44 -9.18 20.44
C TYR A 176 20.40 -8.68 19.43
N ALA A 177 20.73 -7.63 18.70
CA ALA A 177 19.85 -7.06 17.68
C ALA A 177 19.52 -8.10 16.59
N ALA A 178 20.53 -8.84 16.10
CA ALA A 178 20.34 -9.93 15.15
C ALA A 178 19.44 -11.04 15.72
N LYS A 179 19.71 -11.51 16.95
CA LYS A 179 18.92 -12.55 17.62
C LYS A 179 17.46 -12.16 17.85
N LYS A 180 17.19 -10.88 18.04
CA LYS A 180 15.85 -10.33 18.32
C LYS A 180 15.16 -9.74 17.09
N ASN A 181 15.76 -9.83 15.89
CA ASN A 181 15.29 -9.18 14.66
C ASN A 181 15.05 -7.67 14.84
N ILE A 182 16.02 -6.98 15.45
CA ILE A 182 16.02 -5.54 15.63
C ILE A 182 17.01 -4.94 14.62
N PRO A 183 16.64 -3.92 13.82
CA PRO A 183 17.59 -3.22 12.97
C PRO A 183 18.74 -2.62 13.80
N PHE A 184 19.99 -2.82 13.35
CA PHE A 184 21.18 -2.29 13.97
C PHE A 184 21.92 -1.39 12.99
N VAL A 185 22.19 -0.14 13.39
CA VAL A 185 22.91 0.85 12.57
C VAL A 185 24.32 1.01 13.07
N ASP A 186 25.30 0.61 12.26
CA ASP A 186 26.71 0.63 12.59
C ASP A 186 27.38 1.94 12.20
N TYR A 187 27.21 2.99 13.01
CA TYR A 187 27.95 4.24 12.86
C TYR A 187 29.46 4.07 13.13
N TYR A 188 29.81 3.14 14.04
CA TYR A 188 31.19 2.94 14.46
C TYR A 188 32.12 2.68 13.28
N SER A 189 31.77 1.74 12.41
CA SER A 189 32.61 1.37 11.27
C SER A 189 32.84 2.50 10.27
N LYS A 190 31.94 3.46 10.19
CA LYS A 190 32.02 4.62 9.27
C LYS A 190 32.79 5.80 9.86
N LEU A 191 32.84 5.89 11.18
CA LEU A 191 33.39 7.04 11.89
C LEU A 191 34.75 6.76 12.57
N VAL A 192 35.16 5.49 12.69
CA VAL A 192 36.42 5.10 13.32
C VAL A 192 37.61 5.37 12.41
N LYS A 193 38.73 5.83 12.98
CA LYS A 193 40.00 6.00 12.28
C LYS A 193 41.17 5.78 13.24
N GLY A 194 42.29 5.33 12.67
CA GLY A 194 43.54 5.12 13.40
C GLY A 194 43.65 3.80 14.12
N GLU A 195 44.85 3.46 14.59
CA GLU A 195 45.14 2.22 15.36
C GLU A 195 44.53 2.29 16.75
N ASP A 196 44.39 3.45 17.33
CA ASP A 196 43.77 3.74 18.62
C ASP A 196 42.25 3.67 18.61
N LYS A 197 41.66 3.41 17.45
CA LYS A 197 40.20 3.35 17.25
C LYS A 197 39.44 4.59 17.69
N ALA A 198 40.06 5.77 17.53
CA ALA A 198 39.44 7.07 17.80
C ALA A 198 38.34 7.42 16.81
N LEU A 199 37.47 8.36 17.18
CA LEU A 199 36.61 9.03 16.24
C LEU A 199 37.44 9.84 15.25
N ASN A 200 37.16 9.69 13.94
CA ASN A 200 37.91 10.36 12.88
C ASN A 200 37.93 11.87 13.09
N PRO A 201 39.13 12.52 13.15
CA PRO A 201 39.25 13.97 13.35
C PRO A 201 38.54 14.83 12.30
N ALA A 202 38.24 14.28 11.12
CA ALA A 202 37.42 14.97 10.13
C ALA A 202 35.95 15.13 10.57
N TYR A 203 35.51 14.35 11.55
CA TYR A 203 34.15 14.27 12.03
C TYR A 203 33.96 14.65 13.49
N SER A 204 35.04 14.96 14.21
CA SER A 204 35.01 15.33 15.62
C SER A 204 36.18 16.25 15.99
N ASN A 205 35.91 17.21 16.87
CA ASN A 205 36.94 18.12 17.41
C ASN A 205 37.53 17.64 18.74
N ASP A 206 36.82 16.79 19.47
CA ASP A 206 37.19 16.32 20.82
C ASP A 206 37.41 14.81 20.91
N GLY A 207 37.22 14.11 19.79
CA GLY A 207 37.38 12.66 19.70
C GLY A 207 36.19 11.86 20.24
N VAL A 208 35.05 12.50 20.59
CA VAL A 208 33.83 11.86 21.12
C VAL A 208 32.56 12.38 20.45
N HIS A 209 32.43 13.69 20.28
CA HIS A 209 31.21 14.31 19.76
C HIS A 209 31.34 14.61 18.27
N PRO A 210 30.41 14.16 17.43
CA PRO A 210 30.40 14.50 16.01
C PRO A 210 30.21 16.00 15.76
N THR A 211 30.90 16.52 14.76
CA THR A 211 30.63 17.80 14.12
C THR A 211 29.44 17.67 13.15
N GLU A 212 29.02 18.78 12.51
CA GLU A 212 28.02 18.72 11.42
C GLU A 212 28.42 17.75 10.31
N ALA A 213 29.70 17.68 9.96
CA ALA A 213 30.21 16.70 8.99
C ALA A 213 30.07 15.26 9.49
N GLY A 214 30.26 15.01 10.79
CA GLY A 214 30.03 13.70 11.38
C GLY A 214 28.53 13.30 11.37
N TYR A 215 27.62 14.21 11.71
CA TYR A 215 26.19 13.95 11.61
C TYR A 215 25.72 13.77 10.18
N ALA A 216 26.28 14.49 9.20
CA ALA A 216 25.97 14.30 7.79
C ALA A 216 26.30 12.88 7.27
N VAL A 217 27.29 12.19 7.87
CA VAL A 217 27.56 10.77 7.60
C VAL A 217 26.52 9.86 8.27
N MET A 218 26.04 10.20 9.47
CA MET A 218 25.09 9.39 10.23
C MET A 218 23.66 9.49 9.70
N GLU A 219 23.25 10.66 9.20
CA GLU A 219 21.88 10.96 8.73
C GLU A 219 21.36 9.99 7.68
N PRO A 220 22.03 9.74 6.55
CA PRO A 220 21.53 8.81 5.54
C PRO A 220 21.45 7.37 6.05
N MET A 221 22.35 6.95 6.93
CA MET A 221 22.38 5.61 7.50
C MET A 221 21.14 5.34 8.37
N ILE A 222 20.85 6.26 9.30
CA ILE A 222 19.72 6.10 10.20
C ILE A 222 18.39 6.31 9.49
N LYS A 223 18.34 7.25 8.54
CA LYS A 223 17.15 7.49 7.75
C LYS A 223 16.75 6.25 6.95
N ALA A 224 17.69 5.63 6.24
CA ALA A 224 17.43 4.39 5.51
C ALA A 224 16.96 3.24 6.43
N ALA A 225 17.53 3.12 7.63
CA ALA A 225 17.09 2.11 8.60
C ALA A 225 15.69 2.40 9.16
N ILE A 226 15.36 3.66 9.42
CA ILE A 226 14.04 4.09 9.87
C ILE A 226 13.00 3.86 8.77
N ASP A 227 13.29 4.33 7.55
CA ASP A 227 12.40 4.20 6.40
C ASP A 227 12.07 2.70 6.17
N LYS A 228 13.09 1.85 6.15
CA LYS A 228 12.91 0.39 6.06
C LYS A 228 12.10 -0.18 7.23
N ALA A 229 12.40 0.23 8.46
CA ALA A 229 11.71 -0.29 9.66
C ALA A 229 10.24 0.15 9.73
N LEU A 230 9.92 1.33 9.22
CA LEU A 230 8.56 1.87 9.18
C LEU A 230 7.82 1.53 7.88
N GLY A 231 8.51 0.93 6.90
CA GLY A 231 7.96 0.74 5.56
C GLY A 231 7.87 2.06 4.77
N LEU A 232 8.68 3.05 5.13
CA LEU A 232 8.80 4.32 4.44
C LEU A 232 9.96 4.22 3.45
N ASP A 233 9.76 3.51 2.35
CA ASP A 233 10.78 3.49 1.30
C ASP A 233 10.89 4.90 0.67
N ILE A 234 12.06 5.24 0.10
CA ILE A 234 12.29 6.53 -0.58
C ILE A 234 11.19 6.79 -1.64
N GLN A 235 10.63 5.73 -2.18
CA GLN A 235 9.49 5.73 -3.10
C GLN A 235 8.18 6.23 -2.46
N ASP A 236 7.94 5.98 -1.17
CA ASP A 236 6.79 6.53 -0.41
C ASP A 236 6.80 8.05 -0.37
N LEU A 237 7.97 8.63 -0.15
CA LEU A 237 8.12 10.07 -0.09
C LEU A 237 7.92 10.71 -1.47
N HIS A 238 8.37 10.04 -2.53
CA HIS A 238 8.14 10.48 -3.91
C HIS A 238 6.67 10.35 -4.30
N GLN A 239 5.99 9.27 -3.93
CA GLN A 239 4.56 9.11 -4.20
C GLN A 239 3.71 10.08 -3.38
N LYS A 240 4.06 10.32 -2.11
CA LYS A 240 3.38 11.31 -1.27
C LYS A 240 3.58 12.73 -1.78
N SER A 241 4.81 13.11 -2.15
CA SER A 241 5.10 14.41 -2.75
C SER A 241 4.46 14.55 -4.13
N PHE A 242 4.35 13.46 -4.89
CA PHE A 242 3.65 13.41 -6.16
C PHE A 242 2.13 13.58 -5.97
N ALA A 243 1.53 12.87 -5.01
CA ALA A 243 0.12 13.02 -4.66
C ALA A 243 -0.19 14.43 -4.14
N GLU A 244 0.65 15.00 -3.28
CA GLU A 244 0.53 16.37 -2.78
C GLU A 244 0.71 17.41 -3.89
N ALA A 245 1.65 17.20 -4.81
CA ALA A 245 1.85 18.08 -5.97
C ALA A 245 0.67 18.05 -6.94
N ILE A 246 0.00 16.89 -7.09
CA ILE A 246 -1.22 16.75 -7.90
C ILE A 246 -2.42 17.39 -7.18
N ALA A 247 -2.56 17.17 -5.87
CA ALA A 247 -3.66 17.69 -5.06
C ALA A 247 -3.58 19.20 -4.80
N ALA A 248 -2.43 19.87 -5.08
CA ALA A 248 -2.32 21.31 -4.96
C ALA A 248 -3.41 21.98 -5.83
N PRO A 249 -4.22 22.90 -5.26
CA PRO A 249 -5.34 23.51 -5.99
C PRO A 249 -4.85 24.10 -7.30
N ALA A 250 -5.43 23.61 -8.39
CA ALA A 250 -5.27 24.28 -9.66
C ALA A 250 -5.92 25.66 -9.55
N ASP A 251 -5.14 26.70 -9.76
CA ASP A 251 -5.66 28.05 -9.83
C ASP A 251 -6.86 28.06 -10.80
N LYS A 252 -8.04 28.48 -10.33
CA LYS A 252 -9.31 28.42 -11.07
C LYS A 252 -9.37 29.40 -12.28
N THR A 253 -8.26 30.06 -12.58
CA THR A 253 -8.13 30.92 -13.74
C THR A 253 -7.91 30.07 -15.01
N THR A 254 -8.66 30.38 -16.04
CA THR A 254 -8.62 29.87 -17.44
C THR A 254 -7.35 29.06 -17.75
N VAL A 255 -7.53 27.82 -18.20
CA VAL A 255 -6.44 26.90 -18.56
C VAL A 255 -5.54 27.60 -19.62
N SER A 256 -4.46 28.23 -19.14
CA SER A 256 -3.45 28.82 -20.04
C SER A 256 -2.82 27.67 -20.85
N THR A 257 -2.66 27.88 -22.16
CA THR A 257 -1.99 26.93 -23.06
C THR A 257 -0.58 26.56 -22.59
N ASP A 258 0.07 27.39 -21.75
CA ASP A 258 1.38 27.15 -21.18
C ASP A 258 1.35 26.02 -20.14
N ARG A 259 0.24 25.79 -19.43
CA ARG A 259 0.07 24.70 -18.47
C ARG A 259 0.11 23.34 -19.15
N LEU A 260 -0.42 23.21 -20.36
CA LEU A 260 -0.44 21.98 -21.13
C LEU A 260 0.93 21.56 -21.66
N LYS A 261 1.93 22.46 -21.59
CA LYS A 261 3.33 22.18 -21.96
C LYS A 261 4.08 21.47 -20.84
N VAL A 262 3.56 21.47 -19.60
CA VAL A 262 4.22 20.86 -18.44
C VAL A 262 3.58 19.51 -18.13
N SER A 263 4.38 18.47 -18.19
CA SER A 263 3.97 17.13 -17.76
C SER A 263 3.69 17.11 -16.24
N ARG A 264 2.69 16.35 -15.83
CA ARG A 264 2.38 16.08 -14.41
C ARG A 264 2.96 14.76 -13.93
N ARG A 265 3.74 14.08 -14.76
CA ARG A 265 4.46 12.86 -14.41
C ARG A 265 5.55 13.15 -13.39
N PRO A 266 5.99 12.17 -12.60
CA PRO A 266 7.21 12.29 -11.80
C PRO A 266 8.41 12.70 -12.65
N GLU A 267 9.39 13.38 -12.04
CA GLU A 267 10.67 13.67 -12.69
C GLU A 267 11.30 12.38 -13.23
N ALA A 268 12.02 12.48 -14.34
CA ALA A 268 12.50 11.31 -15.09
C ALA A 268 13.29 10.33 -14.21
N GLU A 269 14.13 10.87 -13.32
CA GLU A 269 14.98 10.11 -12.40
C GLU A 269 14.18 9.38 -11.29
N SER A 270 12.93 9.81 -11.06
CA SER A 270 12.05 9.25 -10.03
C SER A 270 11.07 8.20 -10.56
N ARG A 271 11.05 7.98 -11.89
CA ARG A 271 10.17 6.99 -12.51
C ARG A 271 10.69 5.58 -12.25
N LEU A 272 9.80 4.70 -11.78
CA LEU A 272 10.17 3.34 -11.38
C LEU A 272 10.51 2.43 -12.56
N PHE A 273 9.75 2.56 -13.65
CA PHE A 273 9.94 1.75 -14.84
C PHE A 273 9.73 2.61 -16.10
N THR A 274 10.68 2.57 -17.02
CA THR A 274 10.62 3.30 -18.28
C THR A 274 10.96 2.38 -19.46
N ALA A 275 10.27 2.61 -20.60
CA ALA A 275 10.55 1.92 -21.85
C ALA A 275 10.37 2.89 -23.04
N ASP A 276 11.34 2.90 -23.94
CA ASP A 276 11.36 3.83 -25.09
C ASP A 276 10.12 3.69 -25.99
N ILE A 277 9.59 2.47 -26.12
CA ILE A 277 8.39 2.21 -26.91
C ILE A 277 7.16 2.91 -26.34
N ILE A 278 7.08 3.05 -25.01
CA ILE A 278 6.00 3.76 -24.32
C ILE A 278 6.13 5.28 -24.53
N GLU A 279 7.33 5.83 -24.36
CA GLU A 279 7.59 7.26 -24.59
C GLU A 279 7.29 7.66 -26.05
N LYS A 280 7.69 6.82 -27.02
CA LYS A 280 7.35 7.01 -28.44
C LYS A 280 5.84 6.96 -28.69
N LYS A 281 5.12 6.02 -28.03
CA LYS A 281 3.66 5.91 -28.16
C LYS A 281 2.96 7.13 -27.57
N ILE A 282 3.44 7.68 -26.46
CA ILE A 282 2.91 8.92 -25.90
C ILE A 282 3.06 10.07 -26.90
N GLN A 283 4.25 10.26 -27.49
CA GLN A 283 4.51 11.30 -28.47
C GLN A 283 3.63 11.14 -29.71
N GLU A 284 3.50 9.91 -30.23
CA GLU A 284 2.63 9.59 -31.36
C GLU A 284 1.17 9.98 -31.10
N VAL A 285 0.61 9.58 -29.97
CA VAL A 285 -0.79 9.89 -29.61
C VAL A 285 -0.98 11.39 -29.38
N GLN A 286 -0.03 12.07 -28.71
CA GLN A 286 -0.09 13.52 -28.52
C GLN A 286 -0.08 14.28 -29.87
N GLN A 287 0.69 13.80 -30.84
CA GLN A 287 0.71 14.38 -32.20
C GLN A 287 -0.61 14.13 -32.94
N LEU A 288 -1.21 12.94 -32.79
CA LEU A 288 -2.52 12.62 -33.39
C LEU A 288 -3.63 13.48 -32.79
N LEU A 289 -3.52 13.82 -31.51
CA LEU A 289 -4.50 14.61 -30.74
C LEU A 289 -4.12 16.09 -30.62
N LYS A 290 -3.30 16.63 -31.52
CA LYS A 290 -2.90 18.06 -31.51
C LYS A 290 -4.09 19.04 -31.53
N ASP A 291 -5.23 18.63 -32.12
CA ASP A 291 -6.47 19.41 -32.19
C ASP A 291 -7.34 19.27 -30.91
N ALA A 292 -6.97 18.36 -29.99
CA ALA A 292 -7.56 18.20 -28.66
C ALA A 292 -6.44 18.21 -27.58
N PRO A 293 -5.77 19.35 -27.38
CA PRO A 293 -4.52 19.44 -26.63
C PRO A 293 -4.66 19.06 -25.15
N TYR A 294 -5.81 19.31 -24.55
CA TYR A 294 -6.07 18.89 -23.16
C TYR A 294 -6.14 17.36 -23.03
N LEU A 295 -6.86 16.71 -23.95
CA LEU A 295 -6.94 15.24 -24.00
C LEU A 295 -5.56 14.62 -24.25
N ALA A 296 -4.76 15.22 -25.16
CA ALA A 296 -3.39 14.81 -25.43
C ALA A 296 -2.49 14.90 -24.19
N TRP A 297 -2.63 15.96 -23.42
CA TRP A 297 -1.92 16.19 -22.17
C TRP A 297 -2.33 15.16 -21.09
N MET A 298 -3.65 14.95 -20.89
CA MET A 298 -4.15 13.91 -19.96
C MET A 298 -3.66 12.52 -20.34
N PHE A 299 -3.70 12.16 -21.62
CA PHE A 299 -3.16 10.86 -22.06
C PHE A 299 -1.69 10.70 -21.71
N GLY A 300 -0.87 11.73 -21.93
CA GLY A 300 0.55 11.74 -21.59
C GLY A 300 0.85 11.59 -20.09
N ASN A 301 -0.08 11.99 -19.22
CA ASN A 301 0.05 11.82 -17.78
C ASN A 301 -0.54 10.46 -17.31
N CYS A 302 -1.73 10.10 -17.78
CA CYS A 302 -2.46 8.91 -17.34
C CYS A 302 -1.85 7.61 -17.85
N PHE A 303 -1.55 7.53 -19.16
CA PHE A 303 -1.11 6.27 -19.76
C PHE A 303 0.15 5.69 -19.14
N PRO A 304 1.23 6.44 -18.84
CA PRO A 304 2.42 5.90 -18.21
C PRO A 304 2.35 5.80 -16.68
N ASN A 305 1.27 6.26 -16.05
CA ASN A 305 1.21 6.44 -14.58
C ASN A 305 1.56 5.18 -13.80
N THR A 306 1.04 4.01 -14.18
CA THR A 306 1.39 2.73 -13.53
C THR A 306 2.88 2.43 -13.64
N LEU A 307 3.50 2.61 -14.81
CA LEU A 307 4.93 2.36 -15.01
C LEU A 307 5.77 3.33 -14.19
N ASP A 308 5.39 4.61 -14.20
CA ASP A 308 6.13 5.66 -13.50
C ASP A 308 6.10 5.50 -11.97
N THR A 309 5.02 4.95 -11.39
CA THR A 309 4.75 5.10 -9.95
C THR A 309 4.54 3.80 -9.18
N THR A 310 4.27 2.66 -9.84
CA THR A 310 3.83 1.45 -9.14
C THR A 310 4.58 0.17 -9.51
N VAL A 311 5.33 0.16 -10.60
CA VAL A 311 5.99 -1.04 -11.13
C VAL A 311 7.39 -1.21 -10.56
N HIS A 312 7.60 -2.29 -9.81
CA HIS A 312 8.89 -2.70 -9.26
C HIS A 312 9.36 -3.97 -9.94
N TYR A 313 10.15 -3.82 -10.99
CA TYR A 313 10.75 -4.94 -11.71
C TYR A 313 12.09 -5.34 -11.10
N SER A 314 12.30 -6.63 -10.94
CA SER A 314 13.56 -7.23 -10.51
C SER A 314 13.77 -8.60 -11.20
N VAL A 315 14.93 -9.16 -10.98
CA VAL A 315 15.25 -10.55 -11.35
C VAL A 315 15.53 -11.31 -10.05
N THR A 316 14.93 -12.48 -9.90
CA THR A 316 15.15 -13.34 -8.71
C THR A 316 16.56 -13.94 -8.73
N ASP A 317 17.01 -14.49 -7.60
CA ASP A 317 18.30 -15.19 -7.50
C ASP A 317 18.42 -16.37 -8.46
N ASP A 318 17.29 -16.99 -8.84
CA ASP A 318 17.21 -18.08 -9.81
C ASP A 318 17.20 -17.58 -11.28
N GLY A 319 17.24 -16.27 -11.49
CA GLY A 319 17.25 -15.64 -12.82
C GLY A 319 15.88 -15.44 -13.47
N ASP A 320 14.78 -15.67 -12.75
CA ASP A 320 13.43 -15.41 -13.23
C ASP A 320 13.05 -13.94 -13.12
N ASP A 321 12.23 -13.46 -14.07
CA ASP A 321 11.60 -12.16 -13.97
C ASP A 321 10.64 -12.12 -12.78
N ASP A 322 10.63 -11.00 -12.06
CA ASP A 322 9.73 -10.74 -10.95
C ASP A 322 9.28 -9.29 -10.98
N THR A 323 7.98 -9.07 -10.98
CA THR A 323 7.41 -7.71 -10.98
C THR A 323 6.36 -7.59 -9.91
N PHE A 324 6.60 -6.70 -8.96
CA PHE A 324 5.62 -6.32 -7.96
C PHE A 324 4.97 -5.00 -8.38
N VAL A 325 3.64 -4.96 -8.39
CA VAL A 325 2.87 -3.77 -8.82
C VAL A 325 2.07 -3.26 -7.64
N TYR A 326 2.38 -2.06 -7.15
CA TYR A 326 1.59 -1.42 -6.11
C TYR A 326 0.19 -1.04 -6.60
N THR A 327 -0.79 -1.18 -5.74
CA THR A 327 -2.14 -0.71 -6.01
C THR A 327 -2.23 0.79 -5.72
N GLY A 328 -1.77 1.58 -6.68
CA GLY A 328 -1.72 3.03 -6.58
C GLY A 328 -0.87 3.51 -5.40
N ASP A 329 -1.50 4.23 -4.47
CA ASP A 329 -0.90 4.77 -3.25
C ASP A 329 -0.83 3.75 -2.08
N ILE A 330 -1.26 2.50 -2.31
CA ILE A 330 -1.18 1.42 -1.33
C ILE A 330 -0.01 0.49 -1.69
N HIS A 331 0.92 0.31 -0.75
CA HIS A 331 2.14 -0.49 -0.95
C HIS A 331 1.89 -1.99 -0.79
N ALA A 332 0.89 -2.46 -1.48
CA ALA A 332 0.54 -3.87 -1.61
C ALA A 332 0.09 -4.16 -3.03
N MET A 333 0.11 -5.42 -3.42
CA MET A 333 -0.26 -5.88 -4.75
C MET A 333 -1.57 -6.64 -4.68
N TRP A 334 -2.67 -6.03 -5.14
CA TRP A 334 -3.90 -6.74 -5.44
C TRP A 334 -3.73 -7.52 -6.73
N LEU A 335 -4.24 -8.75 -6.74
CA LEU A 335 -4.19 -9.60 -7.95
C LEU A 335 -5.02 -9.00 -9.09
N ARG A 336 -6.18 -8.45 -8.80
CA ARG A 336 -7.06 -7.71 -9.72
C ARG A 336 -6.32 -6.51 -10.31
N ASP A 337 -5.90 -5.59 -9.44
CA ASP A 337 -5.32 -4.31 -9.84
C ASP A 337 -4.04 -4.48 -10.64
N SER A 338 -3.12 -5.31 -10.17
CA SER A 338 -1.86 -5.57 -10.87
C SER A 338 -2.06 -6.10 -12.29
N GLY A 339 -3.05 -6.98 -12.47
CA GLY A 339 -3.42 -7.49 -13.79
C GLY A 339 -4.02 -6.42 -14.69
N ALA A 340 -4.91 -5.57 -14.14
CA ALA A 340 -5.58 -4.50 -14.88
C ALA A 340 -4.63 -3.33 -15.20
N GLN A 341 -3.77 -2.94 -14.25
CA GLN A 341 -2.82 -1.84 -14.40
C GLN A 341 -1.78 -2.11 -15.49
N VAL A 342 -1.31 -3.35 -15.65
CA VAL A 342 -0.32 -3.68 -16.69
C VAL A 342 -0.94 -4.10 -18.02
N TRP A 343 -2.25 -4.36 -18.05
CA TRP A 343 -2.96 -4.85 -19.21
C TRP A 343 -2.74 -4.04 -20.50
N PRO A 344 -2.79 -2.69 -20.51
CA PRO A 344 -2.63 -1.92 -21.74
C PRO A 344 -1.23 -2.00 -22.36
N TYR A 345 -0.23 -2.43 -21.57
CA TYR A 345 1.15 -2.55 -22.05
C TYR A 345 1.45 -3.90 -22.71
N VAL A 346 0.61 -4.92 -22.52
CA VAL A 346 0.82 -6.26 -23.08
C VAL A 346 1.01 -6.24 -24.60
N GLN A 347 0.30 -5.35 -25.30
CA GLN A 347 0.41 -5.19 -26.75
C GLN A 347 1.83 -4.83 -27.25
N PHE A 348 2.65 -4.23 -26.37
CA PHE A 348 4.04 -3.86 -26.68
C PHE A 348 5.04 -4.98 -26.38
N ALA A 349 4.65 -6.01 -25.61
CA ALA A 349 5.54 -7.07 -25.14
C ALA A 349 6.20 -7.89 -26.27
N LYS A 350 5.59 -7.96 -27.45
CA LYS A 350 6.20 -8.60 -28.62
C LYS A 350 7.34 -7.79 -29.21
N LYS A 351 7.29 -6.47 -29.10
CA LYS A 351 8.20 -5.52 -29.76
C LYS A 351 9.28 -4.97 -28.81
N ASP A 352 9.07 -5.07 -27.50
CA ASP A 352 9.96 -4.51 -26.48
C ASP A 352 10.25 -5.55 -25.41
N GLU A 353 11.55 -5.83 -25.19
CA GLU A 353 12.00 -6.85 -24.26
C GLU A 353 11.79 -6.42 -22.78
N LYS A 354 11.95 -5.13 -22.47
CA LYS A 354 11.70 -4.62 -21.12
C LYS A 354 10.25 -4.82 -20.72
N ILE A 355 9.32 -4.43 -21.60
CA ILE A 355 7.87 -4.62 -21.40
C ILE A 355 7.55 -6.11 -21.30
N ARG A 356 8.12 -6.96 -22.16
CA ARG A 356 7.92 -8.40 -22.12
C ARG A 356 8.32 -8.98 -20.76
N LYS A 357 9.51 -8.64 -20.25
CA LYS A 357 10.03 -9.11 -18.96
C LYS A 357 9.17 -8.59 -17.80
N MET A 358 8.78 -7.34 -17.83
CA MET A 358 7.91 -6.75 -16.81
C MET A 358 6.56 -7.45 -16.74
N VAL A 359 5.88 -7.68 -17.87
CA VAL A 359 4.59 -8.41 -17.91
C VAL A 359 4.76 -9.86 -17.49
N ARG A 360 5.83 -10.55 -17.98
CA ARG A 360 6.17 -11.91 -17.58
C ARG A 360 6.39 -12.00 -16.08
N GLY A 361 7.16 -11.08 -15.51
CA GLY A 361 7.41 -11.00 -14.08
C GLY A 361 6.11 -10.77 -13.24
N THR A 362 5.19 -9.93 -13.74
CA THR A 362 3.88 -9.73 -13.09
C THR A 362 3.08 -11.04 -13.04
N ILE A 363 3.02 -11.77 -14.17
CA ILE A 363 2.31 -13.06 -14.22
C ILE A 363 2.94 -14.07 -13.27
N LEU A 364 4.27 -14.21 -13.27
CA LEU A 364 4.97 -15.12 -12.36
C LEU A 364 4.72 -14.79 -10.89
N ARG A 365 4.73 -13.50 -10.53
CA ARG A 365 4.41 -13.03 -9.18
C ARG A 365 2.96 -13.38 -8.80
N GLN A 366 2.00 -13.11 -9.67
CA GLN A 366 0.59 -13.42 -9.45
C GLN A 366 0.37 -14.94 -9.25
N LEU A 367 1.00 -15.79 -10.05
CA LEU A 367 0.92 -17.24 -9.89
C LEU A 367 1.51 -17.72 -8.57
N LYS A 368 2.64 -17.14 -8.12
CA LYS A 368 3.24 -17.41 -6.79
C LYS A 368 2.29 -17.01 -5.66
N CYS A 369 1.62 -15.86 -5.79
CA CYS A 369 0.62 -15.38 -4.83
C CYS A 369 -0.59 -16.34 -4.73
N ILE A 370 -1.13 -16.80 -5.86
CA ILE A 370 -2.25 -17.76 -5.90
C ILE A 370 -1.87 -19.08 -5.22
N VAL A 371 -0.66 -19.60 -5.48
CA VAL A 371 -0.20 -20.85 -4.84
C VAL A 371 0.01 -20.67 -3.34
N LEU A 372 0.43 -19.48 -2.91
CA LEU A 372 0.63 -19.15 -1.50
C LEU A 372 -0.69 -19.09 -0.72
N ASP A 373 -1.70 -18.39 -1.25
CA ASP A 373 -3.05 -18.32 -0.67
C ASP A 373 -4.08 -17.85 -1.70
N PRO A 374 -4.88 -18.76 -2.27
CA PRO A 374 -5.88 -18.41 -3.29
C PRO A 374 -7.10 -17.67 -2.73
N TYR A 375 -7.23 -17.52 -1.41
CA TYR A 375 -8.27 -16.74 -0.77
C TYR A 375 -7.86 -15.30 -0.44
N ALA A 376 -6.61 -14.93 -0.69
CA ALA A 376 -6.14 -13.57 -0.48
C ALA A 376 -6.27 -12.74 -1.76
N ASN A 377 -6.73 -11.49 -1.61
CA ASN A 377 -6.81 -10.51 -2.70
C ASN A 377 -5.51 -9.69 -2.82
N ALA A 378 -4.84 -9.42 -1.69
CA ALA A 378 -3.70 -8.51 -1.64
C ALA A 378 -2.48 -9.09 -0.90
N PHE A 379 -1.29 -8.83 -1.45
CA PHE A 379 -0.02 -9.40 -0.99
C PHE A 379 1.02 -8.32 -0.72
N ASN A 380 1.92 -8.61 0.23
CA ASN A 380 3.12 -7.82 0.49
C ASN A 380 4.27 -8.25 -0.42
N MET A 381 5.23 -7.37 -0.66
CA MET A 381 6.45 -7.70 -1.42
C MET A 381 7.27 -8.81 -0.75
N GLY A 382 7.25 -8.86 0.59
CA GLY A 382 7.92 -9.85 1.44
C GLY A 382 7.09 -10.20 2.68
N PRO A 383 7.62 -11.03 3.61
CA PRO A 383 6.90 -11.47 4.81
C PRO A 383 6.88 -10.39 5.90
N THR A 384 6.29 -9.23 5.61
CA THR A 384 6.31 -8.04 6.48
C THR A 384 5.14 -7.97 7.47
N GLY A 385 4.13 -8.82 7.31
CA GLY A 385 2.86 -8.68 8.01
C GLY A 385 2.03 -7.51 7.48
N SER A 386 0.88 -7.25 8.09
CA SER A 386 -0.08 -6.24 7.64
C SER A 386 -0.73 -5.53 8.82
N ALA A 387 -1.25 -4.32 8.58
CA ALA A 387 -2.15 -3.61 9.49
C ALA A 387 -3.44 -4.42 9.77
N TRP A 388 -3.82 -5.30 8.85
CA TRP A 388 -4.99 -6.17 8.93
C TRP A 388 -4.72 -7.54 9.57
N ALA A 389 -3.54 -7.74 10.20
CA ALA A 389 -3.18 -9.00 10.85
C ALA A 389 -4.13 -9.43 12.00
N SER A 390 -4.98 -8.52 12.47
CA SER A 390 -6.02 -8.78 13.47
C SER A 390 -7.36 -9.26 12.90
N ASP A 391 -7.49 -9.35 11.57
CA ASP A 391 -8.69 -9.93 10.95
C ASP A 391 -8.87 -11.39 11.35
N TYR A 392 -10.10 -11.77 11.62
CA TYR A 392 -10.45 -13.16 11.91
C TYR A 392 -10.53 -13.95 10.60
N THR A 393 -9.40 -14.38 10.10
CA THR A 393 -9.16 -15.24 8.96
C THR A 393 -7.74 -15.82 9.07
N GLU A 394 -7.30 -16.69 8.16
CA GLU A 394 -5.97 -17.30 8.21
C GLU A 394 -4.88 -16.36 7.65
N MET A 395 -4.58 -15.26 8.36
CA MET A 395 -3.55 -14.31 7.94
C MET A 395 -2.14 -14.91 8.00
N LYS A 396 -1.33 -14.63 6.98
CA LYS A 396 0.08 -15.03 6.84
C LYS A 396 0.95 -13.78 6.63
N PRO A 397 2.26 -13.81 6.95
CA PRO A 397 3.13 -12.63 6.85
C PRO A 397 3.24 -12.00 5.46
N PHE A 398 3.06 -12.79 4.39
CA PHE A 398 3.05 -12.30 3.00
C PHE A 398 1.74 -11.67 2.56
N LEU A 399 0.66 -11.82 3.34
CA LEU A 399 -0.65 -11.27 2.98
C LEU A 399 -0.77 -9.85 3.50
N HIS A 400 -1.20 -8.95 2.64
CA HIS A 400 -1.65 -7.62 3.03
C HIS A 400 -3.09 -7.70 3.52
N GLU A 401 -3.97 -8.37 2.77
CA GLU A 401 -5.37 -8.58 3.09
C GLU A 401 -5.83 -9.96 2.57
N ARG A 402 -6.78 -10.58 3.26
CA ARG A 402 -7.30 -11.90 2.87
C ARG A 402 -8.80 -11.87 2.64
N LYS A 403 -9.26 -10.94 1.83
CA LYS A 403 -10.64 -10.89 1.32
C LYS A 403 -10.76 -11.74 0.07
N TYR A 404 -11.60 -12.77 0.12
CA TYR A 404 -11.78 -13.67 -1.02
C TYR A 404 -12.72 -13.05 -2.06
N GLU A 405 -12.19 -12.91 -3.25
CA GLU A 405 -12.84 -12.40 -4.45
C GLU A 405 -12.60 -13.37 -5.61
N ILE A 406 -13.64 -13.71 -6.36
CA ILE A 406 -13.52 -14.59 -7.54
C ILE A 406 -12.57 -13.96 -8.58
N ASP A 407 -12.72 -12.66 -8.83
CA ASP A 407 -11.99 -11.94 -9.86
C ASP A 407 -10.49 -11.85 -9.58
N SER A 408 -10.07 -11.85 -8.32
CA SER A 408 -8.65 -11.95 -7.92
C SER A 408 -7.96 -13.18 -8.50
N LEU A 409 -8.70 -14.27 -8.74
CA LEU A 409 -8.18 -15.48 -9.39
C LEU A 409 -8.36 -15.49 -10.92
N CYS A 410 -9.18 -14.58 -11.46
CA CYS A 410 -9.48 -14.49 -12.90
C CYS A 410 -8.54 -13.54 -13.65
N TYR A 411 -8.20 -12.39 -13.05
CA TYR A 411 -7.31 -11.40 -13.67
C TYR A 411 -5.92 -11.96 -14.04
N PRO A 412 -5.25 -12.77 -13.20
CA PRO A 412 -3.99 -13.40 -13.57
C PRO A 412 -4.10 -14.31 -14.79
N ILE A 413 -5.19 -15.05 -14.93
CA ILE A 413 -5.43 -15.91 -16.10
C ILE A 413 -5.68 -15.06 -17.34
N ARG A 414 -6.47 -13.97 -17.23
CA ARG A 414 -6.73 -13.03 -18.33
C ARG A 414 -5.41 -12.44 -18.85
N LEU A 415 -4.55 -11.96 -17.94
CA LEU A 415 -3.26 -11.37 -18.27
C LEU A 415 -2.33 -12.38 -18.93
N ALA A 416 -2.20 -13.57 -18.33
CA ALA A 416 -1.35 -14.65 -18.84
C ALA A 416 -1.78 -15.12 -20.24
N TYR A 417 -3.08 -15.27 -20.46
CA TYR A 417 -3.63 -15.67 -21.75
C TYR A 417 -3.32 -14.64 -22.85
N GLN A 418 -3.53 -13.35 -22.55
CA GLN A 418 -3.24 -12.26 -23.51
C GLN A 418 -1.74 -12.14 -23.81
N TYR A 419 -0.90 -12.29 -22.78
CA TYR A 419 0.56 -12.30 -22.96
C TYR A 419 0.97 -13.40 -23.92
N TRP A 420 0.45 -14.60 -23.74
CA TRP A 420 0.71 -15.73 -24.65
C TRP A 420 0.26 -15.46 -26.09
N LEU A 421 -0.96 -14.96 -26.27
CA LEU A 421 -1.48 -14.65 -27.61
C LEU A 421 -0.63 -13.60 -28.35
N ILE A 422 -0.14 -12.59 -27.64
CA ILE A 422 0.62 -11.48 -28.24
C ILE A 422 2.08 -11.91 -28.51
N THR A 423 2.72 -12.57 -27.55
CA THR A 423 4.17 -12.87 -27.61
C THR A 423 4.48 -14.21 -28.23
N GLY A 424 3.58 -15.18 -28.13
CA GLY A 424 3.85 -16.60 -28.43
C GLY A 424 4.73 -17.28 -27.37
N ASP A 425 5.13 -16.59 -26.30
CA ASP A 425 5.96 -17.16 -25.23
C ASP A 425 5.14 -18.09 -24.34
N ASP A 426 5.45 -19.36 -24.40
CA ASP A 426 4.80 -20.42 -23.63
C ASP A 426 5.63 -20.90 -22.43
N SER A 427 6.75 -20.25 -22.13
CA SER A 427 7.71 -20.67 -21.10
C SER A 427 7.08 -20.74 -19.71
N ILE A 428 6.25 -19.76 -19.34
CA ILE A 428 5.52 -19.70 -18.06
C ILE A 428 4.65 -20.97 -17.88
N PHE A 429 3.95 -21.36 -18.94
CA PHE A 429 2.94 -22.43 -18.87
C PHE A 429 3.56 -23.83 -18.80
N LYS A 430 4.83 -23.97 -19.17
CA LYS A 430 5.59 -25.22 -19.03
C LYS A 430 6.10 -25.49 -17.61
N THR A 431 5.89 -24.53 -16.69
CA THR A 431 6.33 -24.64 -15.31
C THR A 431 5.32 -25.37 -14.42
N ALA A 432 5.80 -26.00 -13.34
CA ALA A 432 4.92 -26.55 -12.31
C ALA A 432 4.11 -25.47 -11.60
N LEU A 433 4.63 -24.24 -11.51
CA LEU A 433 3.95 -23.08 -10.91
C LEU A 433 2.61 -22.79 -11.59
N TRP A 434 2.57 -22.76 -12.91
CA TRP A 434 1.34 -22.58 -13.68
C TRP A 434 0.29 -23.65 -13.36
N GLN A 435 0.69 -24.93 -13.45
CA GLN A 435 -0.25 -26.03 -13.19
C GLN A 435 -0.77 -26.01 -11.73
N ASN A 436 0.11 -25.71 -10.77
CA ASN A 436 -0.26 -25.61 -9.37
C ASN A 436 -1.22 -24.44 -9.11
N ALA A 437 -1.01 -23.30 -9.76
CA ALA A 437 -1.91 -22.16 -9.66
C ALA A 437 -3.30 -22.48 -10.23
N VAL A 438 -3.39 -23.13 -11.41
CA VAL A 438 -4.67 -23.54 -11.98
C VAL A 438 -5.40 -24.57 -11.09
N LYS A 439 -4.67 -25.53 -10.50
CA LYS A 439 -5.23 -26.48 -9.54
C LYS A 439 -5.75 -25.79 -8.28
N ALA A 440 -5.02 -24.79 -7.76
CA ALA A 440 -5.45 -24.00 -6.61
C ALA A 440 -6.75 -23.23 -6.94
N ILE A 441 -6.83 -22.57 -8.10
CA ILE A 441 -8.04 -21.89 -8.57
C ILE A 441 -9.23 -22.86 -8.64
N LEU A 442 -9.07 -24.01 -9.30
CA LEU A 442 -10.14 -25.01 -9.40
C LEU A 442 -10.61 -25.51 -8.03
N THR A 443 -9.67 -25.82 -7.14
CA THR A 443 -9.98 -26.29 -5.78
C THR A 443 -10.76 -25.23 -5.01
N THR A 444 -10.32 -23.98 -5.08
CA THR A 444 -10.98 -22.84 -4.41
C THR A 444 -12.38 -22.59 -4.96
N PHE A 445 -12.55 -22.59 -6.28
CA PHE A 445 -13.86 -22.39 -6.90
C PHE A 445 -14.83 -23.52 -6.55
N ARG A 446 -14.38 -24.78 -6.55
CA ARG A 446 -15.20 -25.93 -6.13
C ARG A 446 -15.58 -25.87 -4.65
N ASP A 447 -14.63 -25.52 -3.77
CA ASP A 447 -14.90 -25.29 -2.35
C ASP A 447 -15.98 -24.21 -2.18
N GLN A 448 -15.89 -23.12 -2.93
CA GLN A 448 -16.83 -22.01 -2.86
C GLN A 448 -18.14 -22.20 -3.66
N GLN A 449 -18.30 -23.30 -4.38
CA GLN A 449 -19.66 -23.73 -4.80
C GLN A 449 -20.52 -24.20 -3.61
N ARG A 450 -19.88 -24.52 -2.47
CA ARG A 450 -20.52 -24.85 -1.18
C ARG A 450 -21.51 -25.98 -1.24
N LYS A 451 -21.27 -26.99 -2.10
CA LYS A 451 -22.19 -28.12 -2.33
C LYS A 451 -22.34 -28.99 -1.09
N ASP A 452 -21.24 -29.27 -0.40
CA ASP A 452 -21.17 -30.23 0.69
C ASP A 452 -20.92 -29.59 2.06
N SER A 453 -20.50 -28.31 2.09
CA SER A 453 -20.14 -27.59 3.32
C SER A 453 -20.28 -26.08 3.15
N LYS A 454 -19.97 -25.31 4.20
CA LYS A 454 -19.89 -23.84 4.15
C LYS A 454 -18.69 -23.32 3.33
N GLY A 455 -17.83 -24.19 2.84
CA GLY A 455 -16.50 -23.85 2.33
C GLY A 455 -15.48 -23.64 3.46
N ASN A 456 -14.20 -23.62 3.08
CA ASN A 456 -13.09 -23.48 4.04
C ASN A 456 -12.76 -22.02 4.36
N TYR A 457 -13.37 -21.06 3.69
CA TYR A 457 -13.12 -19.65 3.87
C TYR A 457 -14.11 -18.99 4.82
N TYR A 458 -13.57 -18.14 5.71
CA TYR A 458 -14.32 -17.24 6.56
C TYR A 458 -13.56 -15.93 6.75
N PHE A 459 -14.28 -14.83 7.00
CA PHE A 459 -13.68 -13.53 7.23
C PHE A 459 -14.53 -12.66 8.15
N LEU A 460 -13.94 -12.14 9.23
CA LEU A 460 -14.52 -11.10 10.06
C LEU A 460 -13.46 -10.03 10.35
N ARG A 461 -13.88 -8.78 10.27
CA ARG A 461 -13.10 -7.61 10.66
C ARG A 461 -13.86 -6.81 11.71
N VAL A 462 -13.18 -6.35 12.75
CA VAL A 462 -13.74 -5.39 13.70
C VAL A 462 -13.64 -4.00 13.06
N THR A 463 -14.78 -3.47 12.62
CA THR A 463 -14.87 -2.24 11.85
C THR A 463 -16.20 -1.53 12.11
N ASP A 464 -16.24 -0.22 11.92
CA ASP A 464 -17.46 0.60 11.89
C ASP A 464 -18.07 0.69 10.47
N ARG A 465 -17.39 0.14 9.46
CA ARG A 465 -17.86 0.11 8.07
C ARG A 465 -18.66 -1.16 7.81
N GLN A 466 -19.95 -1.00 7.52
CA GLN A 466 -20.89 -2.10 7.35
C GLN A 466 -20.46 -3.14 6.30
N TYR A 467 -19.85 -2.71 5.21
CA TYR A 467 -19.46 -3.58 4.08
C TYR A 467 -18.01 -4.10 4.16
N ASP A 468 -17.27 -3.78 5.21
CA ASP A 468 -15.87 -4.17 5.37
C ASP A 468 -15.70 -5.50 6.14
N THR A 469 -16.78 -6.21 6.38
CA THR A 469 -16.82 -7.49 7.10
C THR A 469 -17.98 -8.35 6.61
N MET A 470 -17.84 -9.68 6.74
CA MET A 470 -18.91 -10.61 6.35
C MET A 470 -19.89 -10.84 7.51
N SER A 471 -21.14 -11.08 7.17
CA SER A 471 -22.21 -11.49 8.11
C SER A 471 -22.08 -12.97 8.51
N ASN A 472 -23.00 -13.44 9.37
CA ASN A 472 -23.19 -14.87 9.70
C ASN A 472 -21.89 -15.56 10.15
N GLY A 473 -21.15 -14.95 11.10
CA GLY A 473 -19.91 -15.52 11.64
C GLY A 473 -18.78 -15.62 10.62
N GLY A 474 -18.78 -14.74 9.61
CA GLY A 474 -17.75 -14.69 8.59
C GLY A 474 -18.03 -15.54 7.34
N TYR A 475 -19.17 -16.18 7.26
CA TYR A 475 -19.54 -17.02 6.10
C TYR A 475 -20.45 -16.33 5.09
N GLY A 476 -20.93 -15.12 5.40
CA GLY A 476 -21.83 -14.34 4.56
C GLY A 476 -23.31 -14.77 4.67
N SER A 477 -24.16 -14.16 3.87
CA SER A 477 -25.60 -14.44 3.87
C SER A 477 -25.89 -15.89 3.52
N PRO A 478 -27.00 -16.48 4.03
CA PRO A 478 -27.43 -17.81 3.64
C PRO A 478 -27.61 -17.93 2.12
N SER A 479 -27.10 -19.00 1.55
CA SER A 479 -27.23 -19.28 0.12
C SER A 479 -27.54 -20.75 -0.12
N LYS A 480 -28.27 -21.03 -1.19
CA LYS A 480 -28.56 -22.39 -1.66
C LYS A 480 -27.54 -22.78 -2.74
N PRO A 481 -26.77 -23.87 -2.55
CA PRO A 481 -25.88 -24.37 -3.59
C PRO A 481 -26.66 -24.58 -4.92
N CYS A 482 -26.20 -23.93 -5.98
CA CYS A 482 -26.90 -23.93 -7.27
C CYS A 482 -25.94 -24.05 -8.46
N GLY A 483 -24.68 -24.36 -8.23
CA GLY A 483 -23.62 -24.44 -9.25
C GLY A 483 -22.81 -23.16 -9.42
N LEU A 484 -23.29 -22.02 -8.91
CA LEU A 484 -22.50 -20.77 -8.88
C LEU A 484 -21.42 -20.83 -7.80
N ILE A 485 -20.40 -20.00 -7.99
CA ILE A 485 -19.29 -19.83 -7.07
C ILE A 485 -19.59 -18.64 -6.15
N ALA A 486 -19.53 -18.82 -4.84
CA ALA A 486 -19.67 -17.74 -3.88
C ALA A 486 -18.46 -16.81 -3.95
N SER A 487 -18.69 -15.48 -3.88
CA SER A 487 -17.68 -14.46 -3.66
C SER A 487 -17.94 -13.81 -2.32
N ALA A 488 -16.95 -13.77 -1.46
CA ALA A 488 -17.10 -13.13 -0.16
C ALA A 488 -17.14 -11.61 -0.29
N PHE A 489 -16.33 -11.08 -1.19
CA PHE A 489 -16.22 -9.66 -1.48
C PHE A 489 -16.39 -9.37 -2.96
N ARG A 490 -16.73 -8.13 -3.25
CA ARG A 490 -16.85 -7.52 -4.57
C ARG A 490 -15.48 -6.98 -5.02
N PRO A 491 -15.31 -6.65 -6.30
CA PRO A 491 -14.10 -5.96 -6.78
C PRO A 491 -13.82 -4.60 -6.09
N SER A 492 -14.80 -4.04 -5.40
CA SER A 492 -14.67 -2.83 -4.56
C SER A 492 -14.14 -3.08 -3.15
N ASP A 493 -13.78 -4.32 -2.81
CA ASP A 493 -13.42 -4.80 -1.47
C ASP A 493 -14.59 -4.78 -0.47
N ASP A 494 -15.82 -4.51 -0.92
CA ASP A 494 -17.04 -4.57 -0.11
C ASP A 494 -17.60 -6.00 -0.04
N ALA A 495 -18.10 -6.41 1.11
CA ALA A 495 -18.74 -7.71 1.28
C ALA A 495 -20.02 -7.83 0.42
N THR A 496 -20.20 -8.98 -0.19
CA THR A 496 -21.43 -9.28 -0.96
C THR A 496 -22.65 -9.34 -0.03
N VAL A 497 -23.78 -8.84 -0.51
CA VAL A 497 -25.09 -8.97 0.17
C VAL A 497 -25.69 -10.35 -0.08
N LEU A 498 -25.73 -10.80 -1.34
CA LEU A 498 -26.05 -12.17 -1.73
C LEU A 498 -24.78 -12.80 -2.31
N LEU A 499 -24.45 -14.02 -1.89
CA LEU A 499 -23.10 -14.57 -2.07
C LEU A 499 -22.67 -14.85 -3.51
N TYR A 500 -23.60 -15.00 -4.44
CA TYR A 500 -23.24 -15.29 -5.83
C TYR A 500 -23.22 -14.01 -6.66
N LEU A 501 -22.03 -13.39 -6.72
CA LEU A 501 -21.76 -12.20 -7.53
C LEU A 501 -21.74 -12.59 -9.02
N VAL A 502 -22.75 -12.14 -9.75
CA VAL A 502 -22.99 -12.57 -11.13
C VAL A 502 -21.87 -12.18 -12.10
N PRO A 503 -21.42 -10.91 -12.19
CA PRO A 503 -20.36 -10.56 -13.13
C PRO A 503 -19.05 -11.31 -12.86
N SER A 504 -18.69 -11.56 -11.60
CA SER A 504 -17.49 -12.35 -11.26
C SER A 504 -17.63 -13.82 -11.64
N ASN A 505 -18.85 -14.39 -11.57
CA ASN A 505 -19.11 -15.75 -12.05
C ASN A 505 -18.99 -15.87 -13.58
N PHE A 506 -19.45 -14.87 -14.36
CA PHE A 506 -19.18 -14.81 -15.79
C PHE A 506 -17.68 -14.75 -16.09
N PHE A 507 -16.94 -13.92 -15.35
CA PHE A 507 -15.50 -13.81 -15.51
C PHE A 507 -14.75 -15.11 -15.13
N ALA A 508 -15.27 -15.88 -14.16
CA ALA A 508 -14.75 -17.21 -13.84
C ALA A 508 -14.92 -18.19 -15.01
N VAL A 509 -16.09 -18.21 -15.67
CA VAL A 509 -16.34 -19.03 -16.86
C VAL A 509 -15.33 -18.71 -17.96
N THR A 510 -15.19 -17.44 -18.31
CA THR A 510 -14.25 -16.97 -19.34
C THR A 510 -12.80 -17.32 -19.00
N SER A 511 -12.40 -17.14 -17.74
CA SER A 511 -11.04 -17.44 -17.27
C SER A 511 -10.74 -18.94 -17.26
N LEU A 512 -11.67 -19.78 -16.81
CA LEU A 512 -11.50 -21.23 -16.82
C LEU A 512 -11.37 -21.78 -18.26
N ARG A 513 -12.11 -21.22 -19.21
CA ARG A 513 -12.00 -21.58 -20.64
C ARG A 513 -10.62 -21.19 -21.23
N LYS A 514 -10.11 -20.00 -20.88
CA LYS A 514 -8.76 -19.55 -21.26
C LYS A 514 -7.68 -20.47 -20.67
N ALA A 515 -7.80 -20.83 -19.38
CA ALA A 515 -6.88 -21.77 -18.74
C ALA A 515 -6.91 -23.15 -19.42
N ALA A 516 -8.11 -23.66 -19.73
CA ALA A 516 -8.27 -24.93 -20.46
C ALA A 516 -7.65 -24.91 -21.87
N ASP A 517 -7.71 -23.78 -22.56
CA ASP A 517 -7.08 -23.61 -23.88
C ASP A 517 -5.56 -23.72 -23.79
N ILE A 518 -4.93 -23.02 -22.82
CA ILE A 518 -3.48 -23.12 -22.56
C ILE A 518 -3.10 -24.57 -22.19
N LEU A 519 -3.80 -25.18 -21.23
CA LEU A 519 -3.55 -26.55 -20.79
C LEU A 519 -3.64 -27.54 -21.95
N THR A 520 -4.59 -27.36 -22.84
CA THR A 520 -4.75 -28.23 -24.03
C THR A 520 -3.64 -28.01 -25.03
N LYS A 521 -3.34 -26.75 -25.37
CA LYS A 521 -2.42 -26.39 -26.47
C LYS A 521 -0.95 -26.47 -26.08
N VAL A 522 -0.60 -26.07 -24.86
CA VAL A 522 0.79 -26.00 -24.39
C VAL A 522 1.16 -27.24 -23.56
N ASN A 523 0.40 -27.50 -22.48
CA ASN A 523 0.72 -28.57 -21.53
C ASN A 523 0.38 -29.97 -22.03
N LYS A 524 -0.55 -30.10 -22.97
CA LYS A 524 -1.16 -31.36 -23.39
C LYS A 524 -1.84 -32.11 -22.23
N ASP A 525 -2.22 -31.37 -21.17
CA ASP A 525 -2.92 -31.90 -20.00
C ASP A 525 -4.44 -31.88 -20.24
N THR A 526 -4.92 -32.88 -20.95
CA THR A 526 -6.34 -33.01 -21.30
C THR A 526 -7.24 -33.23 -20.08
N LYS A 527 -6.69 -33.81 -19.00
CA LYS A 527 -7.43 -34.07 -17.77
C LYS A 527 -7.74 -32.74 -17.06
N LEU A 528 -6.71 -31.95 -16.71
CA LEU A 528 -6.89 -30.68 -16.02
C LEU A 528 -7.67 -29.68 -16.90
N ALA A 529 -7.44 -29.67 -18.21
CA ALA A 529 -8.23 -28.88 -19.15
C ALA A 529 -9.72 -29.28 -19.14
N GLY A 530 -9.99 -30.60 -19.09
CA GLY A 530 -11.34 -31.13 -18.98
C GLY A 530 -12.04 -30.70 -17.68
N GLU A 531 -11.31 -30.70 -16.57
CA GLU A 531 -11.84 -30.23 -15.28
C GLU A 531 -12.17 -28.72 -15.29
N CYS A 532 -11.34 -27.88 -15.92
CA CYS A 532 -11.63 -26.46 -16.12
C CYS A 532 -12.89 -26.25 -16.96
N LYS A 533 -13.02 -26.96 -18.08
CA LYS A 533 -14.20 -26.89 -18.97
C LYS A 533 -15.47 -27.31 -18.25
N ALA A 534 -15.43 -28.45 -17.54
CA ALA A 534 -16.59 -28.97 -16.82
C ALA A 534 -17.11 -27.99 -15.76
N LEU A 535 -16.19 -27.35 -15.00
CA LEU A 535 -16.60 -26.32 -14.03
C LEU A 535 -17.14 -25.06 -14.74
N ALA A 536 -16.52 -24.61 -15.83
CA ALA A 536 -17.02 -23.48 -16.61
C ALA A 536 -18.44 -23.73 -17.14
N ASP A 537 -18.72 -24.92 -17.70
CA ASP A 537 -20.02 -25.28 -18.25
C ASP A 537 -21.09 -25.40 -17.14
N GLU A 538 -20.71 -25.90 -15.97
CA GLU A 538 -21.60 -25.95 -14.81
C GLU A 538 -22.00 -24.54 -14.34
N VAL A 539 -21.01 -23.65 -14.18
CA VAL A 539 -21.26 -22.26 -13.74
C VAL A 539 -22.06 -21.49 -14.77
N GLU A 540 -21.77 -21.65 -16.07
CA GLU A 540 -22.56 -21.02 -17.14
C GLU A 540 -24.00 -21.49 -17.14
N THR A 541 -24.25 -22.79 -16.94
CA THR A 541 -25.60 -23.34 -16.83
C THR A 541 -26.34 -22.71 -15.65
N ALA A 542 -25.68 -22.58 -14.51
CA ALA A 542 -26.24 -21.94 -13.31
C ALA A 542 -26.52 -20.46 -13.53
N LEU A 543 -25.62 -19.72 -14.22
CA LEU A 543 -25.84 -18.31 -14.57
C LEU A 543 -27.10 -18.15 -15.43
N ARG A 544 -27.30 -18.99 -16.45
CA ARG A 544 -28.49 -18.94 -17.29
C ARG A 544 -29.78 -19.19 -16.51
N GLN A 545 -29.71 -19.99 -15.44
CA GLN A 545 -30.88 -20.35 -14.63
C GLN A 545 -31.17 -19.32 -13.52
N TYR A 546 -30.17 -18.77 -12.86
CA TYR A 546 -30.33 -18.01 -11.63
C TYR A 546 -30.00 -16.52 -11.76
N ALA A 547 -29.21 -16.09 -12.77
CA ALA A 547 -28.76 -14.72 -12.86
C ALA A 547 -29.73 -13.79 -13.60
N ILE A 548 -30.73 -14.33 -14.31
CA ILE A 548 -31.62 -13.55 -15.17
C ILE A 548 -32.88 -13.18 -14.38
N TYR A 549 -33.19 -11.88 -14.36
CA TYR A 549 -34.40 -11.31 -13.77
C TYR A 549 -35.26 -10.68 -14.86
N ASP A 550 -36.57 -10.97 -14.83
CA ASP A 550 -37.54 -10.39 -15.77
C ASP A 550 -38.05 -9.05 -15.19
N HIS A 551 -37.39 -7.99 -15.57
CA HIS A 551 -37.64 -6.63 -15.06
C HIS A 551 -38.82 -5.98 -15.80
N PRO A 552 -39.82 -5.42 -15.10
CA PRO A 552 -41.05 -4.90 -15.72
C PRO A 552 -40.82 -3.76 -16.73
N LYS A 553 -39.75 -2.99 -16.58
CA LYS A 553 -39.41 -1.84 -17.44
C LYS A 553 -38.39 -2.18 -18.54
N TYR A 554 -37.44 -3.07 -18.25
CA TYR A 554 -36.28 -3.32 -19.13
C TYR A 554 -36.39 -4.67 -19.86
N GLY A 555 -37.30 -5.55 -19.45
CA GLY A 555 -37.34 -6.95 -19.88
C GLY A 555 -36.28 -7.77 -19.14
N LYS A 556 -35.80 -8.86 -19.73
CA LYS A 556 -34.78 -9.68 -19.09
C LYS A 556 -33.46 -8.92 -18.92
N ILE A 557 -32.97 -8.89 -17.68
CA ILE A 557 -31.69 -8.30 -17.29
C ILE A 557 -30.88 -9.29 -16.45
N TYR A 558 -29.57 -9.09 -16.35
CA TYR A 558 -28.75 -9.78 -15.35
C TYR A 558 -28.87 -9.08 -14.00
N ALA A 559 -29.07 -9.85 -12.91
CA ALA A 559 -28.96 -9.36 -11.55
C ALA A 559 -27.49 -9.20 -11.19
N PHE A 560 -27.17 -8.33 -10.22
CA PHE A 560 -25.79 -8.14 -9.74
C PHE A 560 -25.36 -9.28 -8.82
N GLU A 561 -26.23 -9.64 -7.85
CA GLU A 561 -26.00 -10.77 -6.95
C GLU A 561 -27.26 -11.62 -6.83
N VAL A 562 -27.07 -12.93 -6.58
CA VAL A 562 -28.15 -13.89 -6.33
C VAL A 562 -27.77 -14.84 -5.18
N ASP A 563 -28.75 -15.58 -4.63
CA ASP A 563 -28.55 -16.47 -3.47
C ASP A 563 -28.89 -17.94 -3.74
N GLY A 564 -29.40 -18.29 -4.94
CA GLY A 564 -29.87 -19.63 -5.29
C GLY A 564 -31.26 -19.99 -4.75
N PHE A 565 -31.86 -19.17 -3.88
CA PHE A 565 -33.25 -19.33 -3.42
C PHE A 565 -34.26 -18.61 -4.33
N GLY A 566 -33.77 -17.76 -5.24
CA GLY A 566 -34.60 -16.97 -6.15
C GLY A 566 -34.62 -15.48 -5.82
N ASN A 567 -33.80 -15.04 -4.85
CA ASN A 567 -33.62 -13.61 -4.59
C ASN A 567 -32.54 -13.00 -5.51
N HIS A 568 -32.81 -11.77 -5.92
CA HIS A 568 -31.97 -11.01 -6.86
C HIS A 568 -31.68 -9.62 -6.28
N LEU A 569 -30.41 -9.21 -6.26
CA LEU A 569 -30.00 -7.84 -5.97
C LEU A 569 -29.83 -7.10 -7.29
N LEU A 570 -30.66 -6.06 -7.48
CA LEU A 570 -30.69 -5.26 -8.70
C LEU A 570 -29.95 -3.96 -8.48
N MET A 571 -28.69 -3.93 -8.86
CA MET A 571 -27.79 -2.79 -8.84
C MET A 571 -26.63 -3.04 -9.81
N ASP A 572 -25.71 -2.13 -9.91
CA ASP A 572 -24.33 -2.35 -10.38
C ASP A 572 -23.36 -1.55 -9.52
N ASP A 573 -22.12 -2.00 -9.46
CA ASP A 573 -20.98 -1.34 -8.83
C ASP A 573 -19.99 -0.94 -9.94
N ALA A 574 -19.27 0.18 -9.75
CA ALA A 574 -18.37 0.69 -10.76
C ALA A 574 -17.12 -0.18 -10.97
N ASN A 575 -16.72 -0.93 -9.95
CA ASN A 575 -15.47 -1.71 -9.98
C ASN A 575 -15.61 -2.96 -10.87
N VAL A 576 -14.59 -3.22 -11.68
CA VAL A 576 -14.62 -4.28 -12.69
C VAL A 576 -14.05 -5.58 -12.09
N PRO A 577 -14.77 -6.72 -12.20
CA PRO A 577 -15.98 -7.00 -13.01
C PRO A 577 -17.27 -6.38 -12.45
N SER A 578 -18.02 -5.75 -13.35
CA SER A 578 -19.35 -5.20 -13.11
C SER A 578 -20.31 -5.67 -14.21
N LEU A 579 -21.61 -5.51 -14.04
CA LEU A 579 -22.57 -5.83 -15.09
C LEU A 579 -22.31 -5.03 -16.37
N LEU A 580 -21.96 -3.76 -16.22
CA LEU A 580 -21.63 -2.89 -17.34
C LEU A 580 -20.35 -3.37 -18.08
N ALA A 581 -19.37 -3.91 -17.36
CA ALA A 581 -18.06 -4.30 -17.89
C ALA A 581 -18.04 -5.70 -18.56
N MET A 582 -19.11 -6.48 -18.50
CA MET A 582 -19.10 -7.88 -18.96
C MET A 582 -18.66 -8.02 -20.42
N ALA A 583 -19.10 -7.15 -21.33
CA ALA A 583 -18.66 -7.19 -22.72
C ALA A 583 -17.19 -6.77 -22.90
N TYR A 584 -16.66 -5.87 -22.09
CA TYR A 584 -15.22 -5.49 -22.05
C TYR A 584 -14.32 -6.66 -21.62
N LEU A 585 -14.77 -7.48 -20.68
CA LEU A 585 -14.02 -8.66 -20.23
C LEU A 585 -14.13 -9.84 -21.21
N GLY A 586 -15.06 -9.77 -22.19
CA GLY A 586 -15.36 -10.84 -23.14
C GLY A 586 -16.22 -11.94 -22.52
N ASP A 587 -17.00 -11.60 -21.50
CA ASP A 587 -17.89 -12.52 -20.78
C ASP A 587 -19.22 -12.74 -21.51
N VAL A 588 -19.67 -11.70 -22.23
CA VAL A 588 -20.88 -11.73 -23.06
C VAL A 588 -20.63 -11.03 -24.38
N ASP A 589 -21.44 -11.37 -25.40
CA ASP A 589 -21.45 -10.59 -26.65
C ASP A 589 -22.05 -9.20 -26.40
N ILE A 590 -21.42 -8.16 -26.96
CA ILE A 590 -21.90 -6.79 -26.83
C ILE A 590 -23.32 -6.60 -27.35
N ASN A 591 -23.77 -7.42 -28.30
CA ASN A 591 -25.11 -7.39 -28.88
C ASN A 591 -26.10 -8.34 -28.18
N ASP A 592 -25.69 -9.04 -27.11
CA ASP A 592 -26.58 -9.90 -26.34
C ASP A 592 -27.77 -9.08 -25.84
N PRO A 593 -29.04 -9.48 -26.14
CA PRO A 593 -30.20 -8.68 -25.77
C PRO A 593 -30.38 -8.49 -24.26
N ILE A 594 -30.03 -9.50 -23.46
CA ILE A 594 -30.11 -9.41 -22.00
C ILE A 594 -29.06 -8.43 -21.49
N TYR A 595 -27.83 -8.50 -22.03
CA TYR A 595 -26.78 -7.53 -21.70
C TYR A 595 -27.15 -6.10 -22.11
N GLN A 596 -27.74 -5.90 -23.29
CA GLN A 596 -28.18 -4.56 -23.72
C GLN A 596 -29.33 -4.01 -22.85
N ASN A 597 -30.23 -4.85 -22.38
CA ASN A 597 -31.24 -4.49 -21.41
C ASN A 597 -30.60 -4.11 -20.06
N THR A 598 -29.65 -4.95 -19.59
CA THR A 598 -28.89 -4.71 -18.36
C THR A 598 -28.11 -3.39 -18.45
N ARG A 599 -27.46 -3.13 -19.58
CA ARG A 599 -26.70 -1.90 -19.82
C ARG A 599 -27.60 -0.65 -19.74
N ARG A 600 -28.87 -0.73 -20.16
CA ARG A 600 -29.86 0.35 -20.00
C ARG A 600 -30.30 0.50 -18.55
N PHE A 601 -30.52 -0.60 -17.85
CA PHE A 601 -30.91 -0.61 -16.44
C PHE A 601 -29.82 0.02 -15.56
N VAL A 602 -28.58 -0.47 -15.65
CA VAL A 602 -27.49 -0.01 -14.76
C VAL A 602 -27.12 1.48 -14.97
N TRP A 603 -27.40 2.03 -16.16
CA TRP A 603 -27.20 3.46 -16.48
C TRP A 603 -28.49 4.27 -16.36
N SER A 604 -29.25 4.02 -15.31
CA SER A 604 -30.51 4.70 -15.01
C SER A 604 -30.71 4.83 -13.50
N GLU A 605 -31.65 5.66 -13.09
CA GLU A 605 -32.02 5.89 -11.69
C GLU A 605 -32.68 4.64 -11.02
N ASP A 606 -32.98 3.60 -11.78
CA ASP A 606 -33.42 2.32 -11.24
C ASP A 606 -32.23 1.51 -10.65
N ASN A 607 -30.98 1.86 -10.99
CA ASN A 607 -29.80 1.42 -10.28
C ASN A 607 -29.52 2.39 -9.12
N PRO A 608 -29.58 1.94 -7.84
CA PRO A 608 -29.43 2.82 -6.67
C PRO A 608 -28.06 3.52 -6.57
N TYR A 609 -27.06 3.04 -7.31
CA TYR A 609 -25.72 3.62 -7.36
C TYR A 609 -25.40 4.32 -8.68
N PHE A 610 -26.39 4.56 -9.51
CA PHE A 610 -26.26 5.50 -10.63
C PHE A 610 -26.55 6.91 -10.14
N PHE A 611 -25.61 7.81 -10.35
CA PHE A 611 -25.72 9.20 -9.93
C PHE A 611 -25.64 10.12 -11.14
N ARG A 612 -26.45 11.19 -11.12
CA ARG A 612 -26.46 12.24 -12.12
C ARG A 612 -26.51 13.59 -11.45
N GLY A 613 -25.63 14.49 -11.87
CA GLY A 613 -25.55 15.83 -11.31
C GLY A 613 -24.96 16.85 -12.29
N LYS A 614 -24.51 17.98 -11.77
CA LYS A 614 -24.01 19.10 -12.56
C LYS A 614 -22.64 18.83 -13.19
N ALA A 615 -21.79 18.10 -12.48
CA ALA A 615 -20.43 17.78 -12.95
C ALA A 615 -20.43 16.59 -13.91
N GLY A 616 -21.28 15.56 -13.64
CA GLY A 616 -21.31 14.38 -14.48
C GLY A 616 -22.36 13.36 -14.05
N GLU A 617 -22.37 12.24 -14.75
CA GLU A 617 -23.22 11.08 -14.45
C GLU A 617 -22.42 9.77 -14.57
N GLY A 618 -22.77 8.78 -13.76
CA GLY A 618 -22.14 7.46 -13.82
C GLY A 618 -22.50 6.61 -12.62
N ILE A 619 -21.88 5.42 -12.58
CA ILE A 619 -22.10 4.45 -11.52
C ILE A 619 -21.03 4.69 -10.43
N GLY A 620 -21.45 4.64 -9.18
CA GLY A 620 -20.59 4.61 -7.99
C GLY A 620 -20.59 3.25 -7.33
N GLY A 621 -20.76 3.23 -6.02
CA GLY A 621 -20.85 2.01 -5.21
C GLY A 621 -20.96 2.33 -3.73
N PRO A 622 -21.28 1.34 -2.90
CA PRO A 622 -21.36 1.55 -1.44
C PRO A 622 -20.00 1.89 -0.82
N HIS A 623 -18.90 1.49 -1.46
CA HIS A 623 -17.54 1.67 -0.95
C HIS A 623 -17.20 3.12 -0.60
N ILE A 624 -17.50 4.06 -1.49
CA ILE A 624 -17.28 5.51 -1.29
C ILE A 624 -18.56 6.22 -0.83
N GLY A 625 -19.74 5.61 -1.05
CA GLY A 625 -21.02 6.15 -0.66
C GLY A 625 -21.77 6.88 -1.77
N TYR A 626 -22.83 7.59 -1.36
CA TYR A 626 -23.75 8.24 -2.29
C TYR A 626 -23.13 9.48 -2.95
N ASP A 627 -23.65 9.79 -4.15
CA ASP A 627 -23.30 10.96 -4.96
C ASP A 627 -21.86 10.97 -5.51
N MET A 628 -21.11 9.89 -5.33
CA MET A 628 -19.75 9.73 -5.81
C MET A 628 -19.72 8.83 -7.05
N VAL A 629 -19.33 9.41 -8.19
CA VAL A 629 -19.21 8.73 -9.48
C VAL A 629 -17.78 8.24 -9.68
N TRP A 630 -17.62 7.01 -10.10
CA TRP A 630 -16.31 6.48 -10.47
C TRP A 630 -16.04 6.68 -11.97
N PRO A 631 -14.95 7.35 -12.38
CA PRO A 631 -14.56 7.49 -13.79
C PRO A 631 -14.49 6.15 -14.53
N MET A 632 -14.16 5.07 -13.82
CA MET A 632 -14.14 3.69 -14.35
C MET A 632 -15.48 3.30 -15.00
N SER A 633 -16.60 3.66 -14.39
CA SER A 633 -17.93 3.36 -14.96
C SER A 633 -18.18 4.11 -16.27
N ILE A 634 -17.69 5.35 -16.37
CA ILE A 634 -17.78 6.17 -17.58
C ILE A 634 -16.91 5.56 -18.69
N MET A 635 -15.70 5.08 -18.33
CA MET A 635 -14.82 4.38 -19.27
C MET A 635 -15.45 3.07 -19.75
N MET A 636 -16.03 2.27 -18.84
CA MET A 636 -16.75 1.03 -19.22
C MET A 636 -17.94 1.33 -20.12
N ARG A 637 -18.65 2.42 -19.88
CA ARG A 637 -19.74 2.89 -20.75
C ARG A 637 -19.24 3.15 -22.18
N ALA A 638 -18.07 3.79 -22.33
CA ALA A 638 -17.42 4.04 -23.62
C ALA A 638 -16.88 2.76 -24.27
N PHE A 639 -16.19 1.89 -23.52
CA PHE A 639 -15.65 0.62 -24.02
C PHE A 639 -16.71 -0.31 -24.60
N THR A 640 -17.91 -0.27 -24.04
CA THR A 640 -19.03 -1.15 -24.40
C THR A 640 -20.06 -0.45 -25.26
N SER A 641 -19.73 0.70 -25.87
CA SER A 641 -20.62 1.43 -26.76
C SER A 641 -20.21 1.26 -28.22
N THR A 642 -21.23 1.15 -29.08
CA THR A 642 -21.09 1.25 -30.54
C THR A 642 -21.56 2.62 -31.07
N ASP A 643 -22.16 3.46 -30.20
CA ASP A 643 -22.68 4.79 -30.55
C ASP A 643 -21.59 5.86 -30.33
N ASP A 644 -21.16 6.48 -31.43
CA ASP A 644 -20.14 7.55 -31.44
C ASP A 644 -20.52 8.76 -30.58
N LYS A 645 -21.81 9.07 -30.47
CA LYS A 645 -22.28 10.19 -29.61
C LYS A 645 -22.12 9.86 -28.13
N GLU A 646 -22.46 8.63 -27.77
CA GLU A 646 -22.26 8.16 -26.38
C GLU A 646 -20.79 8.11 -26.03
N ILE A 647 -19.92 7.61 -26.90
CA ILE A 647 -18.47 7.59 -26.70
C ILE A 647 -17.94 9.01 -26.49
N LEU A 648 -18.29 9.95 -27.40
CA LEU A 648 -17.88 11.36 -27.26
C LEU A 648 -18.32 11.96 -25.93
N LYS A 649 -19.60 11.73 -25.53
CA LYS A 649 -20.11 12.20 -24.23
C LYS A 649 -19.30 11.67 -23.06
N CYS A 650 -18.94 10.39 -23.08
CA CYS A 650 -18.14 9.77 -22.03
C CYS A 650 -16.73 10.37 -21.96
N ILE A 651 -16.02 10.48 -23.09
CA ILE A 651 -14.67 11.06 -23.10
C ILE A 651 -14.69 12.54 -22.68
N GLN A 652 -15.68 13.32 -23.17
CA GLN A 652 -15.86 14.72 -22.76
C GLN A 652 -16.04 14.83 -21.24
N MET A 653 -16.88 13.97 -20.64
CA MET A 653 -17.13 13.95 -19.21
C MET A 653 -15.86 13.60 -18.42
N LEU A 654 -15.07 12.61 -18.86
CA LEU A 654 -13.78 12.26 -18.22
C LEU A 654 -12.81 13.45 -18.23
N VAL A 655 -12.76 14.19 -19.34
CA VAL A 655 -11.93 15.40 -19.45
C VAL A 655 -12.45 16.50 -18.53
N ASP A 656 -13.77 16.72 -18.46
CA ASP A 656 -14.35 17.80 -17.66
C ASP A 656 -14.27 17.55 -16.14
N THR A 657 -14.16 16.29 -15.71
CA THR A 657 -14.19 15.89 -14.29
C THR A 657 -12.83 15.55 -13.67
N ASP A 658 -11.72 15.80 -14.37
CA ASP A 658 -10.37 15.60 -13.86
C ASP A 658 -9.92 16.64 -12.81
N ALA A 659 -10.78 17.60 -12.45
CA ALA A 659 -10.51 18.72 -11.54
C ALA A 659 -9.24 19.54 -11.92
N GLY A 660 -8.81 19.46 -13.17
CA GLY A 660 -7.60 20.11 -13.67
C GLY A 660 -6.29 19.45 -13.22
N THR A 661 -6.34 18.25 -12.67
CA THR A 661 -5.16 17.51 -12.21
C THR A 661 -4.40 16.84 -13.36
N GLY A 662 -5.09 16.51 -14.47
CA GLY A 662 -4.54 15.72 -15.57
C GLY A 662 -4.50 14.23 -15.30
N PHE A 663 -5.18 13.76 -14.23
CA PHE A 663 -5.28 12.35 -13.84
C PHE A 663 -6.73 11.94 -13.56
N MET A 664 -6.98 10.63 -13.61
CA MET A 664 -8.22 10.03 -13.14
C MET A 664 -8.17 9.84 -11.63
N HIS A 665 -9.21 10.32 -10.95
CA HIS A 665 -9.46 10.08 -9.52
C HIS A 665 -10.10 8.72 -9.29
N GLU A 666 -10.13 8.24 -8.05
CA GLU A 666 -10.92 7.07 -7.69
C GLU A 666 -12.41 7.34 -7.91
N SER A 667 -12.92 8.45 -7.35
CA SER A 667 -14.29 8.93 -7.59
C SER A 667 -14.36 10.46 -7.50
N PHE A 668 -15.42 11.04 -8.06
CA PHE A 668 -15.74 12.47 -7.95
C PHE A 668 -17.21 12.69 -7.60
N ASN A 669 -17.52 13.80 -6.95
CA ASN A 669 -18.90 14.14 -6.62
C ASN A 669 -19.67 14.58 -7.88
N LYS A 670 -20.88 14.02 -8.09
CA LYS A 670 -21.72 14.25 -9.26
C LYS A 670 -22.03 15.72 -9.55
N ASP A 671 -22.03 16.58 -8.53
CA ASP A 671 -22.36 18.01 -8.64
C ASP A 671 -21.12 18.93 -8.63
N ASP A 672 -19.99 18.44 -8.13
CA ASP A 672 -18.75 19.21 -7.96
C ASP A 672 -17.51 18.32 -8.14
N ALA A 673 -16.94 18.33 -9.34
CA ALA A 673 -15.78 17.50 -9.68
C ALA A 673 -14.52 17.84 -8.84
N SER A 674 -14.46 19.00 -8.19
CA SER A 674 -13.35 19.34 -7.30
C SER A 674 -13.38 18.57 -5.96
N LYS A 675 -14.49 17.90 -5.66
CA LYS A 675 -14.65 17.00 -4.53
C LYS A 675 -14.45 15.58 -5.00
N TYR A 676 -13.23 15.10 -4.90
CA TYR A 676 -12.85 13.75 -5.33
C TYR A 676 -12.16 12.98 -4.19
N THR A 677 -12.17 11.66 -4.32
CA THR A 677 -11.35 10.76 -3.50
C THR A 677 -10.10 10.39 -4.29
N ARG A 678 -8.97 10.31 -3.62
CA ARG A 678 -7.64 10.05 -4.17
C ARG A 678 -7.25 10.99 -5.32
N PRO A 679 -6.16 11.74 -5.24
CA PRO A 679 -5.75 12.69 -6.28
C PRO A 679 -5.39 12.01 -7.61
N TRP A 680 -5.08 10.72 -7.58
CA TRP A 680 -4.84 9.86 -8.73
C TRP A 680 -5.15 8.41 -8.36
N PHE A 681 -5.58 7.61 -9.33
CA PHE A 681 -5.89 6.20 -9.13
C PHE A 681 -5.26 5.39 -10.29
N ALA A 682 -4.22 4.60 -9.99
CA ALA A 682 -3.35 3.99 -11.01
C ALA A 682 -4.12 3.14 -12.03
N TRP A 683 -5.05 2.30 -11.58
CA TRP A 683 -5.85 1.50 -12.49
C TRP A 683 -6.69 2.35 -13.45
N GLN A 684 -7.37 3.38 -12.95
CA GLN A 684 -8.19 4.23 -13.81
C GLN A 684 -7.36 5.09 -14.77
N ASN A 685 -6.17 5.53 -14.34
CA ASN A 685 -5.24 6.22 -15.23
C ASN A 685 -4.84 5.34 -16.42
N THR A 686 -4.45 4.10 -16.12
CA THR A 686 -4.05 3.15 -17.16
C THR A 686 -5.22 2.75 -18.05
N LEU A 687 -6.40 2.54 -17.46
CA LEU A 687 -7.64 2.22 -18.18
C LEU A 687 -8.07 3.36 -19.11
N PHE A 688 -7.89 4.62 -18.69
CA PHE A 688 -8.10 5.79 -19.57
C PHE A 688 -7.15 5.76 -20.77
N GLY A 689 -5.87 5.46 -20.54
CA GLY A 689 -4.89 5.27 -21.60
C GLY A 689 -5.28 4.15 -22.57
N GLU A 690 -5.74 3.01 -22.05
CA GLU A 690 -6.26 1.90 -22.85
C GLU A 690 -7.44 2.32 -23.73
N LEU A 691 -8.40 3.07 -23.16
CA LEU A 691 -9.56 3.52 -23.88
C LEU A 691 -9.18 4.42 -25.06
N ILE A 692 -8.27 5.38 -24.87
CA ILE A 692 -7.80 6.26 -25.93
C ILE A 692 -7.11 5.46 -27.05
N LEU A 693 -6.21 4.51 -26.68
CA LEU A 693 -5.54 3.66 -27.68
C LEU A 693 -6.53 2.82 -28.45
N LYS A 694 -7.49 2.18 -27.77
CA LYS A 694 -8.53 1.39 -28.42
C LYS A 694 -9.34 2.23 -29.42
N LEU A 695 -9.76 3.43 -29.05
CA LEU A 695 -10.53 4.29 -29.94
C LEU A 695 -9.72 4.75 -31.16
N ILE A 696 -8.41 4.94 -31.03
CA ILE A 696 -7.52 5.20 -32.15
C ILE A 696 -7.45 3.97 -33.06
N ASP A 697 -7.22 2.79 -32.49
CA ASP A 697 -7.11 1.52 -33.24
C ASP A 697 -8.43 1.15 -33.93
N ASP A 698 -9.58 1.48 -33.32
CA ASP A 698 -10.91 1.29 -33.90
C ASP A 698 -11.26 2.34 -35.00
N GLY A 699 -10.33 3.24 -35.34
CA GLY A 699 -10.55 4.30 -36.35
C GLY A 699 -11.42 5.45 -35.89
N LYS A 700 -11.61 5.65 -34.58
CA LYS A 700 -12.47 6.68 -33.99
C LYS A 700 -11.71 7.97 -33.61
N LEU A 701 -10.56 8.23 -34.25
CA LEU A 701 -9.71 9.39 -33.95
C LEU A 701 -10.49 10.71 -34.11
N ASP A 702 -11.42 10.83 -35.08
CA ASP A 702 -12.19 12.05 -35.31
C ASP A 702 -13.15 12.35 -34.13
N ILE A 703 -13.56 11.35 -33.35
CA ILE A 703 -14.32 11.56 -32.12
C ILE A 703 -13.43 12.22 -31.08
N LEU A 704 -12.23 11.70 -30.90
CA LEU A 704 -11.26 12.21 -29.92
C LEU A 704 -10.83 13.65 -30.20
N LYS A 705 -10.66 14.04 -31.48
CA LYS A 705 -10.31 15.40 -31.87
C LYS A 705 -11.39 16.45 -31.57
N ARG A 706 -12.62 16.01 -31.34
CA ARG A 706 -13.75 16.90 -31.00
C ARG A 706 -13.84 17.21 -29.51
N VAL A 707 -13.08 16.54 -28.69
CA VAL A 707 -13.07 16.71 -27.22
C VAL A 707 -12.36 18.01 -26.86
N GLN A 708 -13.03 18.88 -26.11
CA GLN A 708 -12.50 20.15 -25.63
C GLN A 708 -12.66 20.25 -24.12
N LYS A 709 -11.73 20.93 -23.42
CA LYS A 709 -11.91 21.24 -22.00
C LYS A 709 -12.87 22.43 -21.88
N ASN A 710 -13.99 22.21 -21.17
CA ASN A 710 -14.98 23.23 -20.88
C ASN A 710 -14.62 24.09 -19.67
#